data_d4ab1fe3fe529261aee6ed2d1bb89ac8
#
_entry.id   d4ab1fe3fe529261aee6ed2d1bb89ac8
#
_cell.length_a   1.000
_cell.length_b   1.000
_cell.length_c   1.000
_cell.angle_alpha   90.00
_cell.angle_beta   90.00
_cell.angle_gamma   90.00
#
_symmetry.space_group_name_H-M   'P 1'
#
loop_
_entity.id
_entity.type
_entity.pdbx_description
1 polymer ?
#
loop_
_entity_poly.entity_id
_entity_poly.type
_entity_poly.pdbx_seq_one_letter_code
_entity_poly.pdbx_strand_id
1 'polypeptide(L)'
;MKVPPPVGFTAAIIFALAAAAPLAAQAAADPFADGPAASFGGAKPAAAQPDAAEAAASISADERDPVVLAIRARNPTTPPELMFAVQSLFDIGRPDEAKFYLAKLIAAQPDRDQLEAFQREHGTGFFARMANEPRMQPEAEQFAKLVQEAAYTAARDPERLRLLIPRVSDPSPLVRARAVEDLQRAGNAAVTPLLQALADPARQAEHPWIRAAMVELGQPIVEPLLGALETPDEALRLQVLQILGRFGTSRAVPFLIGPALDPSAPEAARRAAAETLAQIVGSTPSHTEAVAYLVRRVREYLNGAVAGAVDHEDRTVFWHWNAASKTSAPRTYTASQASRMMAARLSRDLIKLAPDSRDIRRLFLLANLIQAKIEAGLDQPLPRGEGTIAAGAAELGGEAIEDALAYAMQNDYPAAAIAAAELLGDLGDKSLIRSDDGQPRPLVHALRHSDRRLRMAAADSIMKLDPHSPYPGSSYLPETLAYFIRTLGSRRALVAQPRAEKAQTLVGLLNQIGYSADAAGTGKEIFRLAVRNPDYEFMLISDAVDSLNANETIQMFRKDPLTARLPIGLMARQENQRHAEAAADLDPLLIAFPRPHDIRSMSFQVSRLTDLAGQGRVGYDARLDQAGRALLHLTRLAETQHERAFYDMFRVRQAIQDALATPALSAGAARVLGLLGDPESQRALVTLASQHARPLAERQAAAEAFAQAVQRRGLLLTRDEIALQYDRYNRSAALDPDTQQVLGAVLDAIEQPSRRRLEEEGLTQGPAVAGPQPN
;
A
#
# COMPACT_ATOMS: atom_id res chain seq x y z
N MET A 1 -61.68 11.06 -30.30
CA MET A 1 -60.75 11.95 -31.01
C MET A 1 -59.44 11.87 -30.25
N LYS A 2 -58.48 11.10 -30.77
CA LYS A 2 -57.12 10.96 -30.21
C LYS A 2 -56.24 12.03 -30.89
N VAL A 3 -55.62 12.88 -30.10
CA VAL A 3 -54.58 13.82 -30.51
C VAL A 3 -53.24 13.09 -30.43
N PRO A 4 -52.37 13.09 -31.47
CA PRO A 4 -51.05 12.52 -31.37
C PRO A 4 -50.08 13.51 -30.69
N PRO A 5 -49.02 13.01 -30.00
CA PRO A 5 -48.02 13.88 -29.35
C PRO A 5 -47.04 14.47 -30.38
N PRO A 6 -46.45 15.62 -30.09
CA PRO A 6 -45.47 16.25 -30.99
C PRO A 6 -44.15 15.48 -31.05
N VAL A 7 -43.65 15.31 -32.24
CA VAL A 7 -42.34 14.76 -32.55
C VAL A 7 -41.28 15.79 -32.15
N GLY A 8 -40.59 15.54 -31.02
CA GLY A 8 -39.42 16.30 -30.62
C GLY A 8 -38.19 15.83 -31.41
N PHE A 9 -37.65 16.69 -32.28
CA PHE A 9 -36.34 16.52 -32.85
C PHE A 9 -35.27 16.65 -31.76
N THR A 10 -34.83 15.53 -31.22
CA THR A 10 -33.57 15.45 -30.45
C THR A 10 -32.45 15.32 -31.47
N ALA A 11 -31.78 16.42 -31.76
CA ALA A 11 -30.48 16.40 -32.45
C ALA A 11 -29.47 15.76 -31.47
N ALA A 12 -29.32 14.44 -31.58
CA ALA A 12 -28.20 13.74 -31.00
C ALA A 12 -26.97 14.13 -31.82
N ILE A 13 -26.19 15.07 -31.30
CA ILE A 13 -24.81 15.26 -31.74
C ILE A 13 -24.04 14.06 -31.19
N ILE A 14 -24.00 13.01 -32.00
CA ILE A 14 -23.09 11.89 -31.84
C ILE A 14 -21.70 12.46 -32.06
N PHE A 15 -20.93 12.60 -30.96
CA PHE A 15 -19.48 12.65 -31.05
C PHE A 15 -19.07 11.34 -31.73
N ALA A 16 -18.83 11.39 -33.02
CA ALA A 16 -18.16 10.32 -33.72
C ALA A 16 -16.73 10.25 -33.22
N LEU A 17 -16.53 9.60 -32.06
CA LEU A 17 -15.30 8.89 -31.83
C LEU A 17 -15.32 7.77 -32.86
N ALA A 18 -14.65 7.96 -33.98
CA ALA A 18 -14.25 6.90 -34.85
C ALA A 18 -13.58 5.87 -33.96
N ALA A 19 -14.23 4.74 -33.75
CA ALA A 19 -13.60 3.52 -33.36
C ALA A 19 -12.66 3.15 -34.53
N ALA A 20 -11.48 3.72 -34.54
CA ALA A 20 -10.36 3.16 -35.25
C ALA A 20 -10.13 1.82 -34.57
N ALA A 21 -10.51 0.75 -35.26
CA ALA A 21 -10.02 -0.58 -34.99
C ALA A 21 -8.51 -0.46 -34.76
N PRO A 22 -7.93 -1.15 -33.78
CA PRO A 22 -6.50 -1.15 -33.63
C PRO A 22 -5.91 -1.80 -34.87
N LEU A 23 -5.43 -1.01 -35.83
CA LEU A 23 -4.27 -1.46 -36.58
C LEU A 23 -3.22 -1.69 -35.49
N ALA A 24 -2.86 -2.95 -35.31
CA ALA A 24 -1.72 -3.37 -34.54
C ALA A 24 -0.47 -2.73 -35.19
N ALA A 25 -0.22 -1.47 -34.82
CA ALA A 25 1.13 -0.97 -34.81
C ALA A 25 1.77 -1.75 -33.66
N GLN A 26 2.47 -2.82 -34.00
CA GLN A 26 3.57 -3.32 -33.18
C GLN A 26 4.51 -2.12 -32.98
N ALA A 27 4.20 -1.29 -31.99
CA ALA A 27 5.21 -0.53 -31.31
C ALA A 27 6.12 -1.62 -30.73
N ALA A 28 7.35 -1.71 -31.27
CA ALA A 28 8.39 -2.52 -30.68
C ALA A 28 8.44 -2.08 -29.21
N ALA A 29 7.95 -2.94 -28.33
CA ALA A 29 8.11 -2.79 -26.91
C ALA A 29 9.63 -2.69 -26.72
N ASP A 30 10.10 -1.62 -26.10
CA ASP A 30 11.49 -1.50 -25.67
C ASP A 30 11.70 -2.67 -24.68
N PRO A 31 12.45 -3.71 -25.00
CA PRO A 31 12.62 -4.87 -24.15
C PRO A 31 13.44 -4.56 -22.88
N PHE A 32 13.82 -3.30 -22.65
CA PHE A 32 14.70 -2.87 -21.57
C PHE A 32 14.11 -1.74 -20.69
N ALA A 33 12.86 -1.37 -20.88
CA ALA A 33 12.17 -0.52 -19.92
C ALA A 33 11.80 -1.37 -18.70
N ASP A 34 12.46 -1.10 -17.57
CA ASP A 34 12.14 -1.57 -16.23
C ASP A 34 12.62 -2.96 -15.80
N GLY A 35 13.97 -3.03 -15.54
CA GLY A 35 14.46 -3.95 -14.52
C GLY A 35 14.73 -3.18 -13.21
N PRO A 36 14.35 -3.70 -12.03
CA PRO A 36 14.71 -3.05 -10.78
C PRO A 36 16.22 -2.99 -10.66
N ALA A 37 16.73 -1.86 -10.18
CA ALA A 37 18.14 -1.75 -9.76
C ALA A 37 18.35 -2.73 -8.60
N ALA A 38 18.76 -3.95 -8.93
CA ALA A 38 19.21 -4.93 -7.96
C ALA A 38 20.53 -4.41 -7.39
N SER A 39 20.49 -4.06 -6.11
CA SER A 39 21.69 -3.85 -5.32
C SER A 39 22.50 -5.15 -5.32
N PHE A 40 23.61 -5.17 -6.06
CA PHE A 40 24.56 -6.27 -6.02
C PHE A 40 25.28 -6.28 -4.67
N GLY A 41 24.72 -7.02 -3.69
CA GLY A 41 25.48 -7.59 -2.60
C GLY A 41 26.36 -8.69 -3.16
N GLY A 42 27.68 -8.53 -3.03
CA GLY A 42 28.67 -9.45 -3.57
C GLY A 42 28.51 -10.89 -3.10
N ALA A 43 28.03 -11.73 -3.99
CA ALA A 43 28.31 -13.15 -3.96
C ALA A 43 29.35 -13.39 -5.05
N LYS A 44 30.56 -13.78 -4.61
CA LYS A 44 31.65 -14.25 -5.47
C LYS A 44 31.10 -15.38 -6.35
N PRO A 45 31.07 -15.28 -7.67
CA PRO A 45 30.83 -16.44 -8.51
C PRO A 45 32.08 -17.31 -8.43
N ALA A 46 31.88 -18.59 -8.12
CA ALA A 46 32.87 -19.62 -8.36
C ALA A 46 33.07 -19.65 -9.87
N ALA A 47 34.22 -19.11 -10.32
CA ALA A 47 34.64 -19.17 -11.69
C ALA A 47 34.97 -20.62 -12.04
N ALA A 48 34.09 -21.24 -12.80
CA ALA A 48 34.55 -22.24 -13.75
C ALA A 48 35.19 -21.44 -14.90
N GLN A 49 36.49 -21.27 -14.88
CA GLN A 49 37.24 -20.88 -16.04
C GLN A 49 37.11 -22.01 -17.06
N PRO A 50 36.51 -21.79 -18.25
CA PRO A 50 36.81 -22.70 -19.36
C PRO A 50 38.31 -22.54 -19.67
N ASP A 51 39.01 -23.64 -19.72
CA ASP A 51 40.42 -23.68 -20.03
C ASP A 51 40.70 -22.91 -21.34
N ALA A 52 41.43 -21.80 -21.23
CA ALA A 52 41.92 -21.04 -22.36
C ALA A 52 42.73 -21.91 -23.34
N ALA A 53 43.17 -23.08 -22.88
CA ALA A 53 43.87 -24.10 -23.66
C ALA A 53 42.92 -24.88 -24.61
N GLU A 54 41.63 -25.09 -24.23
CA GLU A 54 40.66 -25.79 -25.08
C GLU A 54 40.14 -24.90 -26.21
N ALA A 55 39.94 -23.59 -25.95
CA ALA A 55 39.60 -22.61 -26.99
C ALA A 55 40.74 -22.34 -27.97
N ALA A 56 42.00 -22.48 -27.54
CA ALA A 56 43.16 -22.36 -28.40
C ALA A 56 43.37 -23.57 -29.33
N ALA A 57 42.84 -24.74 -28.97
CA ALA A 57 42.98 -25.97 -29.76
C ALA A 57 42.08 -26.05 -30.99
N SER A 58 41.06 -25.19 -31.08
CA SER A 58 40.12 -25.16 -32.23
C SER A 58 40.57 -24.29 -33.41
N ILE A 59 41.67 -23.54 -33.24
CA ILE A 59 42.22 -22.67 -34.29
C ILE A 59 43.21 -23.47 -35.14
N SER A 60 42.80 -23.78 -36.39
CA SER A 60 43.60 -24.58 -37.31
C SER A 60 45.03 -24.04 -37.45
N ALA A 61 46.02 -24.91 -37.25
CA ALA A 61 47.44 -24.58 -37.42
C ALA A 61 47.80 -24.34 -38.91
N ASP A 62 46.96 -24.78 -39.86
CA ASP A 62 47.13 -24.68 -41.32
C ASP A 62 46.35 -23.50 -41.94
N GLU A 63 46.08 -22.46 -41.18
CA GLU A 63 45.34 -21.30 -41.71
C GLU A 63 46.13 -20.56 -42.77
N ARG A 64 45.50 -20.31 -43.92
CA ARG A 64 46.14 -19.64 -45.09
C ARG A 64 45.50 -18.27 -45.41
N ASP A 65 44.46 -17.87 -44.68
CA ASP A 65 43.80 -16.58 -44.92
C ASP A 65 44.75 -15.43 -44.50
N PRO A 66 45.11 -14.52 -45.41
CA PRO A 66 46.05 -13.43 -45.14
C PRO A 66 45.59 -12.50 -44.02
N VAL A 67 44.26 -12.30 -43.87
CA VAL A 67 43.68 -11.43 -42.83
C VAL A 67 43.83 -12.06 -41.46
N VAL A 68 43.51 -13.36 -41.36
CA VAL A 68 43.68 -14.10 -40.10
C VAL A 68 45.14 -14.13 -39.69
N LEU A 69 46.08 -14.39 -40.63
CA LEU A 69 47.51 -14.39 -40.35
C LEU A 69 48.03 -13.02 -39.93
N ALA A 70 47.57 -11.93 -40.57
CA ALA A 70 47.92 -10.57 -40.19
C ALA A 70 47.44 -10.18 -38.79
N ILE A 71 46.23 -10.55 -38.41
CA ILE A 71 45.66 -10.31 -37.06
C ILE A 71 46.45 -11.10 -36.01
N ARG A 72 46.78 -12.37 -36.30
CA ARG A 72 47.60 -13.19 -35.39
C ARG A 72 49.04 -12.61 -35.21
N ALA A 73 49.66 -12.18 -36.29
CA ALA A 73 51.00 -11.56 -36.25
C ALA A 73 51.00 -10.24 -35.46
N ARG A 74 49.90 -9.49 -35.50
CA ARG A 74 49.75 -8.23 -34.76
C ARG A 74 49.52 -8.44 -33.25
N ASN A 75 49.06 -9.63 -32.85
CA ASN A 75 48.81 -10.04 -31.48
C ASN A 75 48.01 -8.98 -30.65
N PRO A 76 46.76 -8.68 -30.98
CA PRO A 76 45.97 -7.64 -30.33
C PRO A 76 45.80 -7.93 -28.83
N THR A 77 46.03 -6.92 -27.99
CA THR A 77 45.97 -7.01 -26.51
C THR A 77 45.09 -5.94 -25.89
N THR A 78 44.95 -4.79 -26.54
CA THR A 78 44.10 -3.72 -26.03
C THR A 78 42.64 -3.88 -26.47
N PRO A 79 41.63 -3.43 -25.68
CA PRO A 79 40.22 -3.54 -26.06
C PRO A 79 39.90 -3.02 -27.47
N PRO A 80 40.40 -1.87 -27.95
CA PRO A 80 40.16 -1.42 -29.33
C PRO A 80 40.76 -2.34 -30.39
N GLU A 81 41.96 -2.86 -30.17
CA GLU A 81 42.59 -3.79 -31.08
C GLU A 81 41.87 -5.14 -31.16
N LEU A 82 41.42 -5.62 -29.99
CA LEU A 82 40.63 -6.84 -29.89
C LEU A 82 39.27 -6.68 -30.62
N MET A 83 38.60 -5.53 -30.42
CA MET A 83 37.36 -5.23 -31.13
C MET A 83 37.54 -5.16 -32.65
N PHE A 84 38.62 -4.53 -33.10
CA PHE A 84 38.96 -4.50 -34.52
C PHE A 84 39.17 -5.92 -35.07
N ALA A 85 39.87 -6.79 -34.33
CA ALA A 85 40.07 -8.19 -34.72
C ALA A 85 38.76 -8.94 -34.81
N VAL A 86 37.87 -8.78 -33.80
CA VAL A 86 36.51 -9.37 -33.79
C VAL A 86 35.72 -8.94 -35.03
N GLN A 87 35.66 -7.65 -35.33
CA GLN A 87 34.94 -7.12 -36.48
C GLN A 87 35.50 -7.65 -37.78
N SER A 88 36.82 -7.52 -37.99
CA SER A 88 37.46 -7.93 -39.24
C SER A 88 37.25 -9.41 -39.55
N LEU A 89 37.37 -10.28 -38.54
CA LEU A 89 37.14 -11.72 -38.67
C LEU A 89 35.69 -12.07 -38.88
N PHE A 90 34.77 -11.40 -38.20
CA PHE A 90 33.34 -11.60 -38.39
C PHE A 90 32.90 -11.19 -39.79
N ASP A 91 33.33 -10.03 -40.28
CA ASP A 91 32.96 -9.50 -41.60
C ASP A 91 33.50 -10.37 -42.78
N ILE A 92 34.64 -11.09 -42.60
CA ILE A 92 35.14 -12.07 -43.62
C ILE A 92 34.54 -13.47 -43.42
N GLY A 93 33.55 -13.67 -42.51
CA GLY A 93 32.87 -14.95 -42.33
C GLY A 93 33.67 -15.98 -41.52
N ARG A 94 34.50 -15.54 -40.58
CA ARG A 94 35.32 -16.38 -39.68
C ARG A 94 34.83 -16.23 -38.21
N PRO A 95 33.60 -16.68 -37.89
CA PRO A 95 33.01 -16.49 -36.56
C PRO A 95 33.75 -17.25 -35.46
N ASP A 96 34.36 -18.39 -35.74
CA ASP A 96 35.09 -19.17 -34.72
C ASP A 96 36.34 -18.44 -34.22
N GLU A 97 37.10 -17.85 -35.14
CA GLU A 97 38.23 -16.99 -34.82
C GLU A 97 37.82 -15.68 -34.19
N ALA A 98 36.73 -15.09 -34.67
CA ALA A 98 36.15 -13.89 -34.07
C ALA A 98 35.74 -14.14 -32.60
N LYS A 99 35.13 -15.29 -32.31
CA LYS A 99 34.77 -15.72 -30.95
C LYS A 99 35.98 -15.80 -30.01
N PHE A 100 37.10 -16.31 -30.47
CA PHE A 100 38.36 -16.36 -29.69
C PHE A 100 38.80 -14.96 -29.25
N TYR A 101 38.81 -13.98 -30.16
CA TYR A 101 39.19 -12.61 -29.80
C TYR A 101 38.08 -11.90 -28.97
N LEU A 102 36.82 -12.25 -29.18
CA LEU A 102 35.72 -11.76 -28.37
C LEU A 102 35.81 -12.23 -26.92
N ALA A 103 36.17 -13.50 -26.69
CA ALA A 103 36.42 -14.00 -25.33
C ALA A 103 37.59 -13.24 -24.64
N LYS A 104 38.67 -12.94 -25.39
CA LYS A 104 39.77 -12.10 -24.89
C LYS A 104 39.30 -10.67 -24.58
N LEU A 105 38.47 -10.09 -25.42
CA LEU A 105 37.90 -8.75 -25.22
C LEU A 105 37.02 -8.69 -23.97
N ILE A 106 36.19 -9.69 -23.73
CA ILE A 106 35.38 -9.81 -22.52
C ILE A 106 36.29 -9.96 -21.28
N ALA A 107 37.34 -10.81 -21.38
CA ALA A 107 38.30 -10.99 -20.29
C ALA A 107 39.11 -9.73 -19.98
N ALA A 108 39.34 -8.87 -20.97
CA ALA A 108 39.99 -7.56 -20.80
C ALA A 108 39.12 -6.53 -20.07
N GLN A 109 37.86 -6.83 -19.81
CA GLN A 109 36.87 -5.98 -19.09
C GLN A 109 36.88 -4.52 -19.57
N PRO A 110 36.56 -4.23 -20.85
CA PRO A 110 36.53 -2.87 -21.36
C PRO A 110 35.65 -1.99 -20.47
N ASP A 111 36.11 -0.78 -20.20
CA ASP A 111 35.35 0.19 -19.41
C ASP A 111 34.15 0.71 -20.19
N ARG A 112 33.28 1.46 -19.48
CA ARG A 112 32.03 1.96 -20.04
C ARG A 112 32.23 2.89 -21.23
N ASP A 113 33.26 3.72 -21.20
CA ASP A 113 33.56 4.68 -22.28
C ASP A 113 34.04 3.93 -23.54
N GLN A 114 34.80 2.86 -23.38
CA GLN A 114 35.23 1.97 -24.45
C GLN A 114 34.04 1.22 -25.07
N LEU A 115 33.13 0.69 -24.24
CA LEU A 115 31.92 0.03 -24.74
C LEU A 115 31.00 0.99 -25.50
N GLU A 116 30.83 2.22 -25.02
CA GLU A 116 30.12 3.27 -25.77
C GLU A 116 30.80 3.64 -27.08
N ALA A 117 32.12 3.75 -27.06
CA ALA A 117 32.91 4.00 -28.28
C ALA A 117 32.68 2.90 -29.31
N PHE A 118 32.71 1.63 -28.90
CA PHE A 118 32.39 0.49 -29.79
C PHE A 118 31.01 0.59 -30.39
N GLN A 119 29.96 0.92 -29.56
CA GLN A 119 28.62 1.11 -30.08
C GLN A 119 28.52 2.24 -31.11
N ARG A 120 29.24 3.33 -30.90
CA ARG A 120 29.26 4.49 -31.78
C ARG A 120 29.96 4.20 -33.10
N GLU A 121 31.06 3.43 -33.04
CA GLU A 121 31.89 3.12 -34.22
C GLU A 121 31.26 2.04 -35.09
N HIS A 122 30.76 0.96 -34.50
CA HIS A 122 30.27 -0.21 -35.25
C HIS A 122 28.73 -0.24 -35.43
N GLY A 123 27.98 0.51 -34.63
CA GLY A 123 26.53 0.62 -34.68
C GLY A 123 25.78 -0.61 -34.14
N THR A 124 24.53 -0.41 -33.77
CA THR A 124 23.64 -1.44 -33.20
C THR A 124 23.47 -2.67 -34.11
N GLY A 125 23.42 -2.44 -35.44
CA GLY A 125 23.25 -3.50 -36.43
C GLY A 125 24.39 -4.51 -36.46
N PHE A 126 25.61 -4.08 -36.21
CA PHE A 126 26.76 -4.98 -36.10
C PHE A 126 26.63 -5.93 -34.90
N PHE A 127 26.37 -5.40 -33.73
CA PHE A 127 26.20 -6.19 -32.50
C PHE A 127 25.01 -7.12 -32.56
N ALA A 128 23.89 -6.69 -33.18
CA ALA A 128 22.74 -7.55 -33.40
C ALA A 128 23.05 -8.74 -34.32
N ARG A 129 23.77 -8.50 -35.43
CA ARG A 129 24.20 -9.60 -36.33
C ARG A 129 25.14 -10.58 -35.61
N MET A 130 26.10 -10.05 -34.86
CA MET A 130 27.09 -10.85 -34.10
C MET A 130 26.35 -11.69 -33.02
N ALA A 131 25.41 -11.09 -32.26
CA ALA A 131 24.62 -11.77 -31.26
C ALA A 131 23.72 -12.88 -31.83
N ASN A 132 23.32 -12.80 -33.10
CA ASN A 132 22.49 -13.82 -33.76
C ASN A 132 23.34 -14.92 -34.47
N GLU A 133 24.65 -14.85 -34.45
CA GLU A 133 25.53 -15.88 -35.04
C GLU A 133 25.67 -17.06 -34.07
N PRO A 134 25.12 -18.26 -34.41
CA PRO A 134 25.12 -19.41 -33.48
C PRO A 134 26.52 -19.86 -33.02
N ARG A 135 27.52 -19.72 -33.86
CA ARG A 135 28.91 -20.13 -33.58
C ARG A 135 29.62 -19.20 -32.60
N MET A 136 29.09 -17.98 -32.42
CA MET A 136 29.64 -17.00 -31.47
C MET A 136 28.91 -16.98 -30.12
N GLN A 137 27.89 -17.81 -29.93
CA GLN A 137 27.16 -17.91 -28.67
C GLN A 137 27.96 -18.68 -27.60
N PRO A 138 27.78 -18.36 -26.27
CA PRO A 138 26.94 -17.30 -25.71
C PRO A 138 27.68 -15.93 -25.60
N GLU A 139 28.97 -15.83 -25.91
CA GLU A 139 29.82 -14.67 -25.66
C GLU A 139 29.36 -13.44 -26.45
N ALA A 140 28.91 -13.64 -27.68
CA ALA A 140 28.42 -12.56 -28.54
C ALA A 140 27.17 -11.89 -28.00
N GLU A 141 26.21 -12.67 -27.47
CA GLU A 141 25.00 -12.15 -26.84
C GLU A 141 25.35 -11.38 -25.56
N GLN A 142 26.22 -11.92 -24.71
CA GLN A 142 26.64 -11.26 -23.46
C GLN A 142 27.36 -9.92 -23.76
N PHE A 143 28.25 -9.91 -24.74
CA PHE A 143 28.98 -8.70 -25.10
C PHE A 143 28.07 -7.64 -25.73
N ALA A 144 27.15 -8.05 -26.62
CA ALA A 144 26.19 -7.16 -27.23
C ALA A 144 25.30 -6.49 -26.16
N LYS A 145 24.86 -7.24 -25.14
CA LYS A 145 24.12 -6.69 -24.00
C LYS A 145 24.97 -5.66 -23.22
N LEU A 146 26.25 -5.96 -22.91
CA LEU A 146 27.15 -5.02 -22.22
C LEU A 146 27.29 -3.71 -22.99
N VAL A 147 27.54 -3.80 -24.31
CA VAL A 147 27.68 -2.63 -25.19
C VAL A 147 26.40 -1.82 -25.22
N GLN A 148 25.25 -2.49 -25.32
CA GLN A 148 23.93 -1.84 -25.35
C GLN A 148 23.62 -1.15 -24.03
N GLU A 149 23.88 -1.80 -22.88
CA GLU A 149 23.68 -1.22 -21.54
C GLU A 149 24.58 -0.01 -21.31
N ALA A 150 25.84 -0.08 -21.72
CA ALA A 150 26.77 1.05 -21.64
C ALA A 150 26.29 2.24 -22.46
N ALA A 151 25.89 2.02 -23.70
CA ALA A 151 25.37 3.05 -24.59
C ALA A 151 24.04 3.65 -24.07
N TYR A 152 23.15 2.81 -23.58
CA TYR A 152 21.86 3.24 -22.98
C TYR A 152 22.09 4.13 -21.75
N THR A 153 23.02 3.74 -20.88
CA THR A 153 23.33 4.50 -19.67
C THR A 153 24.05 5.81 -20.03
N ALA A 154 25.00 5.79 -20.98
CA ALA A 154 25.72 6.98 -21.44
C ALA A 154 24.78 7.98 -22.14
N ALA A 155 23.81 7.49 -22.93
CA ALA A 155 22.82 8.36 -23.56
C ALA A 155 21.94 9.10 -22.54
N ARG A 156 21.73 8.52 -21.35
CA ARG A 156 20.90 9.07 -20.28
C ARG A 156 21.66 9.82 -19.19
N ASP A 157 22.97 9.98 -19.35
CA ASP A 157 23.80 10.71 -18.39
C ASP A 157 23.30 12.17 -18.25
N PRO A 158 22.90 12.62 -17.05
CA PRO A 158 22.36 13.95 -16.84
C PRO A 158 23.31 15.08 -17.23
N GLU A 159 24.64 14.93 -16.99
CA GLU A 159 25.62 15.95 -17.34
C GLU A 159 25.78 16.05 -18.85
N ARG A 160 25.84 14.92 -19.54
CA ARG A 160 25.87 14.89 -21.00
C ARG A 160 24.62 15.54 -21.61
N LEU A 161 23.45 15.21 -21.09
CA LEU A 161 22.20 15.79 -21.56
C LEU A 161 22.17 17.30 -21.37
N ARG A 162 22.67 17.84 -20.25
CA ARG A 162 22.79 19.29 -20.03
C ARG A 162 23.68 19.98 -21.06
N LEU A 163 24.76 19.33 -21.50
CA LEU A 163 25.66 19.85 -22.52
C LEU A 163 25.04 19.87 -23.93
N LEU A 164 23.97 19.07 -24.18
CA LEU A 164 23.25 19.07 -25.43
C LEU A 164 22.27 20.26 -25.55
N ILE A 165 21.76 20.79 -24.43
CA ILE A 165 20.73 21.84 -24.45
C ILE A 165 21.17 23.11 -25.21
N PRO A 166 22.37 23.69 -24.99
CA PRO A 166 22.81 24.87 -25.79
C PRO A 166 22.95 24.53 -27.27
N ARG A 167 23.29 23.27 -27.61
CA ARG A 167 23.50 22.84 -29.01
C ARG A 167 22.19 22.77 -29.79
N VAL A 168 21.03 22.70 -29.14
CA VAL A 168 19.71 22.70 -29.78
C VAL A 168 19.41 24.04 -30.44
N SER A 169 20.01 25.14 -29.96
CA SER A 169 19.87 26.47 -30.50
C SER A 169 21.10 26.96 -31.30
N ASP A 170 22.07 26.07 -31.57
CA ASP A 170 23.30 26.38 -32.30
C ASP A 170 22.98 26.99 -33.70
N PRO A 171 23.74 27.99 -34.17
CA PRO A 171 23.57 28.56 -35.52
C PRO A 171 23.67 27.49 -36.64
N SER A 172 24.51 26.47 -36.47
CA SER A 172 24.69 25.40 -37.46
C SER A 172 23.53 24.40 -37.44
N PRO A 173 22.80 24.21 -38.55
CA PRO A 173 21.72 23.23 -38.66
C PRO A 173 22.19 21.79 -38.38
N LEU A 174 23.44 21.48 -38.75
CA LEU A 174 24.01 20.13 -38.52
C LEU A 174 24.25 19.85 -37.04
N VAL A 175 24.70 20.85 -36.27
CA VAL A 175 24.91 20.74 -34.84
C VAL A 175 23.58 20.56 -34.13
N ARG A 176 22.54 21.32 -34.53
CA ARG A 176 21.19 21.16 -33.98
C ARG A 176 20.62 19.75 -34.23
N ALA A 177 20.70 19.28 -35.50
CA ALA A 177 20.18 17.96 -35.86
C ALA A 177 20.85 16.84 -35.04
N ARG A 178 22.17 16.89 -34.86
CA ARG A 178 22.91 15.91 -34.05
C ARG A 178 22.49 15.99 -32.56
N ALA A 179 22.32 17.19 -32.02
CA ALA A 179 21.87 17.35 -30.65
C ALA A 179 20.46 16.75 -30.41
N VAL A 180 19.56 16.96 -31.35
CA VAL A 180 18.20 16.38 -31.30
C VAL A 180 18.26 14.85 -31.43
N GLU A 181 19.07 14.30 -32.32
CA GLU A 181 19.27 12.85 -32.44
C GLU A 181 19.81 12.22 -31.16
N ASP A 182 20.80 12.87 -30.50
CA ASP A 182 21.31 12.42 -29.21
C ASP A 182 20.26 12.48 -28.11
N LEU A 183 19.42 13.50 -28.07
CA LEU A 183 18.30 13.63 -27.15
C LEU A 183 17.20 12.58 -27.41
N GLN A 184 16.95 12.23 -28.69
CA GLN A 184 16.01 11.13 -29.05
C GLN A 184 16.50 9.78 -28.53
N ARG A 185 17.81 9.51 -28.59
CA ARG A 185 18.39 8.28 -28.02
C ARG A 185 18.25 8.23 -26.49
N ALA A 186 18.25 9.36 -25.81
CA ALA A 186 18.01 9.46 -24.38
C ALA A 186 16.54 9.21 -23.99
N GLY A 187 15.62 9.43 -24.92
CA GLY A 187 14.18 9.25 -24.71
C GLY A 187 13.66 10.13 -23.55
N ASN A 188 12.93 9.52 -22.60
CA ASN A 188 12.34 10.25 -21.47
C ASN A 188 13.35 10.95 -20.58
N ALA A 189 14.61 10.50 -20.52
CA ALA A 189 15.65 11.14 -19.71
C ALA A 189 15.98 12.56 -20.20
N ALA A 190 15.77 12.85 -21.49
CA ALA A 190 15.97 14.17 -22.06
C ALA A 190 14.94 15.22 -21.56
N VAL A 191 13.79 14.76 -21.08
CA VAL A 191 12.70 15.67 -20.67
C VAL A 191 13.08 16.56 -19.50
N THR A 192 13.76 16.00 -18.49
CA THR A 192 14.18 16.74 -17.29
C THR A 192 15.01 17.99 -17.63
N PRO A 193 16.17 17.87 -18.32
CA PRO A 193 16.98 19.04 -18.62
C PRO A 193 16.29 20.01 -19.60
N LEU A 194 15.44 19.54 -20.50
CA LEU A 194 14.67 20.38 -21.42
C LEU A 194 13.59 21.18 -20.68
N LEU A 195 12.86 20.59 -19.74
CA LEU A 195 11.89 21.31 -18.89
C LEU A 195 12.59 22.33 -17.99
N GLN A 196 13.74 21.99 -17.41
CA GLN A 196 14.54 22.93 -16.61
C GLN A 196 15.01 24.11 -17.44
N ALA A 197 15.41 23.89 -18.69
CA ALA A 197 15.82 24.96 -19.60
C ALA A 197 14.63 25.84 -20.03
N LEU A 198 13.43 25.28 -20.21
CA LEU A 198 12.20 26.04 -20.46
C LEU A 198 11.71 26.83 -19.24
N ALA A 199 12.03 26.38 -18.03
CA ALA A 199 11.72 27.08 -16.79
C ALA A 199 12.73 28.21 -16.47
N ASP A 200 13.86 28.30 -17.16
CA ASP A 200 14.91 29.30 -16.95
C ASP A 200 14.62 30.56 -17.76
N PRO A 201 14.27 31.70 -17.11
CA PRO A 201 14.03 32.96 -17.81
C PRO A 201 15.25 33.50 -18.57
N ALA A 202 16.47 33.15 -18.12
CA ALA A 202 17.70 33.59 -18.79
C ALA A 202 17.86 32.96 -20.18
N ARG A 203 17.17 31.85 -20.46
CA ARG A 203 17.21 31.10 -21.72
C ARG A 203 16.04 31.37 -22.66
N GLN A 204 15.26 32.39 -22.42
CA GLN A 204 14.04 32.68 -23.19
C GLN A 204 14.26 32.73 -24.72
N ALA A 205 15.42 33.19 -25.18
CA ALA A 205 15.80 33.19 -26.61
C ALA A 205 15.93 31.77 -27.20
N GLU A 206 16.21 30.76 -26.37
CA GLU A 206 16.37 29.36 -26.77
C GLU A 206 15.04 28.60 -26.78
N HIS A 207 13.99 29.09 -26.08
CA HIS A 207 12.72 28.38 -25.90
C HIS A 207 12.06 27.91 -27.20
N PRO A 208 12.04 28.68 -28.32
CA PRO A 208 11.48 28.19 -29.58
C PRO A 208 12.18 26.94 -30.13
N TRP A 209 13.49 26.86 -29.97
CA TRP A 209 14.31 25.76 -30.43
C TRP A 209 14.13 24.53 -29.53
N ILE A 210 14.06 24.75 -28.21
CA ILE A 210 13.82 23.68 -27.22
C ILE A 210 12.44 23.04 -27.46
N ARG A 211 11.40 23.85 -27.69
CA ARG A 211 10.06 23.33 -28.05
C ARG A 211 10.08 22.53 -29.35
N ALA A 212 10.78 23.00 -30.37
CA ALA A 212 10.92 22.28 -31.63
C ALA A 212 11.60 20.93 -31.42
N ALA A 213 12.71 20.90 -30.67
CA ALA A 213 13.40 19.66 -30.31
C ALA A 213 12.51 18.70 -29.53
N MET A 214 11.75 19.19 -28.55
CA MET A 214 10.81 18.34 -27.80
C MET A 214 9.74 17.73 -28.69
N VAL A 215 9.22 18.45 -29.66
CA VAL A 215 8.26 17.87 -30.64
C VAL A 215 8.92 16.78 -31.46
N GLU A 216 10.18 16.93 -31.86
CA GLU A 216 10.93 15.93 -32.61
C GLU A 216 11.29 14.67 -31.78
N LEU A 217 11.30 14.75 -30.43
CA LEU A 217 11.46 13.57 -29.55
C LEU A 217 10.28 12.59 -29.67
N GLY A 218 9.10 13.06 -30.10
CA GLY A 218 7.96 12.23 -30.42
C GLY A 218 7.15 11.74 -29.22
N GLN A 219 6.39 10.66 -29.43
CA GLN A 219 5.43 10.11 -28.47
C GLN A 219 5.98 9.75 -27.07
N PRO A 220 7.23 9.27 -26.92
CA PRO A 220 7.75 8.87 -25.59
C PRO A 220 7.68 9.98 -24.53
N ILE A 221 7.72 11.26 -24.94
CA ILE A 221 7.72 12.36 -23.97
C ILE A 221 6.32 12.90 -23.62
N VAL A 222 5.26 12.36 -24.21
CA VAL A 222 3.89 12.85 -23.93
C VAL A 222 3.51 12.65 -22.46
N GLU A 223 3.72 11.49 -21.89
CA GLU A 223 3.41 11.22 -20.47
C GLU A 223 4.23 12.13 -19.51
N PRO A 224 5.55 12.26 -19.68
CA PRO A 224 6.32 13.29 -18.94
C PRO A 224 5.75 14.70 -19.05
N LEU A 225 5.31 15.14 -20.24
CA LEU A 225 4.71 16.45 -20.43
C LEU A 225 3.36 16.59 -19.75
N LEU A 226 2.52 15.54 -19.78
CA LEU A 226 1.29 15.51 -19.01
C LEU A 226 1.59 15.66 -17.50
N GLY A 227 2.64 15.01 -16.97
CA GLY A 227 3.14 15.24 -15.62
C GLY A 227 3.57 16.68 -15.34
N ALA A 228 4.21 17.32 -16.31
CA ALA A 228 4.67 18.70 -16.19
C ALA A 228 3.55 19.75 -16.16
N LEU A 229 2.33 19.42 -16.60
CA LEU A 229 1.17 20.33 -16.48
C LEU A 229 0.77 20.64 -15.02
N GLU A 230 1.21 19.83 -14.06
CA GLU A 230 1.00 20.07 -12.62
C GLU A 230 1.95 21.15 -12.05
N THR A 231 2.85 21.72 -12.86
CA THR A 231 3.78 22.77 -12.42
C THR A 231 3.02 23.99 -11.87
N PRO A 232 3.47 24.60 -10.78
CA PRO A 232 2.96 25.89 -10.33
C PRO A 232 3.47 27.05 -11.19
N ASP A 233 4.52 26.85 -12.00
CA ASP A 233 5.09 27.85 -12.90
C ASP A 233 4.21 28.01 -14.15
N GLU A 234 3.52 29.14 -14.24
CA GLU A 234 2.61 29.46 -15.37
C GLU A 234 3.36 29.60 -16.69
N ALA A 235 4.55 30.18 -16.70
CA ALA A 235 5.33 30.34 -17.90
C ALA A 235 5.74 28.99 -18.49
N LEU A 236 6.20 28.07 -17.63
CA LEU A 236 6.52 26.71 -18.02
C LEU A 236 5.27 25.96 -18.49
N ARG A 237 4.12 26.11 -17.78
CA ARG A 237 2.86 25.48 -18.19
C ARG A 237 2.43 25.88 -19.58
N LEU A 238 2.56 27.18 -19.94
CA LEU A 238 2.29 27.68 -21.29
C LEU A 238 3.19 27.01 -22.34
N GLN A 239 4.48 26.86 -22.06
CA GLN A 239 5.40 26.16 -22.97
C GLN A 239 4.98 24.70 -23.19
N VAL A 240 4.62 23.99 -22.11
CA VAL A 240 4.16 22.60 -22.17
C VAL A 240 2.86 22.47 -22.98
N LEU A 241 1.89 23.38 -22.79
CA LEU A 241 0.65 23.42 -23.57
C LEU A 241 0.93 23.59 -25.08
N GLN A 242 1.84 24.48 -25.44
CA GLN A 242 2.22 24.71 -26.84
C GLN A 242 2.87 23.45 -27.47
N ILE A 243 3.67 22.70 -26.71
CA ILE A 243 4.28 21.44 -27.18
C ILE A 243 3.19 20.38 -27.39
N LEU A 244 2.30 20.19 -26.40
CA LEU A 244 1.20 19.23 -26.47
C LEU A 244 0.24 19.51 -27.63
N GLY A 245 -0.02 20.79 -27.93
CA GLY A 245 -0.82 21.22 -29.09
C GLY A 245 -0.22 20.76 -30.42
N ARG A 246 1.10 20.81 -30.55
CA ARG A 246 1.80 20.35 -31.77
C ARG A 246 1.79 18.81 -31.90
N PHE A 247 1.72 18.09 -30.80
CA PHE A 247 1.54 16.62 -30.83
C PHE A 247 0.16 16.21 -31.32
N GLY A 248 -0.87 17.02 -31.07
CA GLY A 248 -2.25 16.71 -31.44
C GLY A 248 -2.80 15.44 -30.78
N THR A 249 -2.24 15.02 -29.63
CA THR A 249 -2.62 13.77 -28.99
C THR A 249 -3.91 13.89 -28.19
N SER A 250 -4.87 12.97 -28.43
CA SER A 250 -6.12 12.90 -27.68
C SER A 250 -5.90 12.57 -26.18
N ARG A 251 -4.74 12.04 -25.81
CA ARG A 251 -4.37 11.78 -24.42
C ARG A 251 -4.27 13.07 -23.59
N ALA A 252 -3.97 14.21 -24.21
CA ALA A 252 -3.91 15.50 -23.53
C ALA A 252 -5.29 16.09 -23.22
N VAL A 253 -6.34 15.70 -23.93
CA VAL A 253 -7.68 16.31 -23.81
C VAL A 253 -8.19 16.41 -22.37
N PRO A 254 -8.17 15.35 -21.53
CA PRO A 254 -8.66 15.44 -20.16
C PRO A 254 -7.94 16.49 -19.32
N PHE A 255 -6.66 16.77 -19.60
CA PHE A 255 -5.79 17.69 -18.86
C PHE A 255 -5.86 19.13 -19.38
N LEU A 256 -6.45 19.34 -20.56
CA LEU A 256 -6.61 20.66 -21.18
C LEU A 256 -7.96 21.29 -20.84
N ILE A 257 -8.98 20.48 -20.56
CA ILE A 257 -10.35 20.94 -20.28
C ILE A 257 -10.39 21.86 -19.04
N GLY A 258 -9.78 21.41 -17.93
CA GLY A 258 -9.71 22.20 -16.70
C GLY A 258 -9.05 23.56 -16.95
N PRO A 259 -7.78 23.61 -17.37
CA PRO A 259 -7.09 24.88 -17.67
C PRO A 259 -7.79 25.80 -18.70
N ALA A 260 -8.49 25.21 -19.69
CA ALA A 260 -9.19 26.01 -20.70
C ALA A 260 -10.44 26.72 -20.17
N LEU A 261 -11.11 26.16 -19.17
CA LEU A 261 -12.41 26.62 -18.67
C LEU A 261 -12.37 27.12 -17.21
N ASP A 262 -11.26 26.97 -16.50
CA ASP A 262 -11.09 27.44 -15.12
C ASP A 262 -11.14 29.00 -15.10
N PRO A 263 -12.19 29.61 -14.50
CA PRO A 263 -12.31 31.06 -14.47
C PRO A 263 -11.24 31.73 -13.61
N SER A 264 -10.60 30.97 -12.70
CA SER A 264 -9.53 31.51 -11.85
C SER A 264 -8.14 31.46 -12.53
N ALA A 265 -8.00 30.74 -13.65
CA ALA A 265 -6.74 30.64 -14.37
C ALA A 265 -6.42 31.94 -15.12
N PRO A 266 -5.13 32.33 -15.23
CA PRO A 266 -4.70 33.48 -16.02
C PRO A 266 -5.20 33.40 -17.47
N GLU A 267 -5.60 34.54 -18.04
CA GLU A 267 -6.21 34.57 -19.38
C GLU A 267 -5.29 33.96 -20.46
N ALA A 268 -3.99 34.20 -20.38
CA ALA A 268 -3.02 33.63 -21.31
C ALA A 268 -2.98 32.10 -21.29
N ALA A 269 -2.99 31.48 -20.07
CA ALA A 269 -3.01 30.03 -19.90
C ALA A 269 -4.32 29.44 -20.40
N ARG A 270 -5.45 30.08 -20.05
CA ARG A 270 -6.78 29.65 -20.47
C ARG A 270 -6.93 29.70 -22.00
N ARG A 271 -6.46 30.78 -22.66
CA ARG A 271 -6.47 30.91 -24.10
C ARG A 271 -5.60 29.84 -24.77
N ALA A 272 -4.36 29.65 -24.30
CA ALA A 272 -3.45 28.64 -24.85
C ALA A 272 -4.00 27.23 -24.71
N ALA A 273 -4.62 26.89 -23.58
CA ALA A 273 -5.26 25.57 -23.36
C ALA A 273 -6.48 25.40 -24.29
N ALA A 274 -7.31 26.43 -24.46
CA ALA A 274 -8.47 26.40 -25.36
C ALA A 274 -8.05 26.25 -26.82
N GLU A 275 -7.03 26.99 -27.27
CA GLU A 275 -6.46 26.86 -28.62
C GLU A 275 -5.90 25.45 -28.86
N THR A 276 -5.12 24.93 -27.90
CA THR A 276 -4.58 23.58 -27.96
C THR A 276 -5.70 22.54 -28.03
N LEU A 277 -6.74 22.69 -27.21
CA LEU A 277 -7.90 21.80 -27.20
C LEU A 277 -8.65 21.84 -28.54
N ALA A 278 -8.87 23.04 -29.07
CA ALA A 278 -9.51 23.23 -30.39
C ALA A 278 -8.68 22.62 -31.54
N GLN A 279 -7.36 22.68 -31.46
CA GLN A 279 -6.47 22.01 -32.45
C GLN A 279 -6.61 20.48 -32.41
N ILE A 280 -6.83 19.89 -31.24
CA ILE A 280 -6.91 18.42 -31.07
C ILE A 280 -8.31 17.88 -31.39
N VAL A 281 -9.37 18.55 -30.90
CA VAL A 281 -10.75 18.05 -31.01
C VAL A 281 -11.65 18.86 -31.93
N GLY A 282 -11.13 19.92 -32.55
CA GLY A 282 -11.85 20.77 -33.52
C GLY A 282 -12.64 21.93 -32.89
N SER A 283 -12.97 21.89 -31.61
CA SER A 283 -13.68 22.94 -30.88
C SER A 283 -13.42 22.88 -29.38
N THR A 284 -13.58 24.01 -28.69
CA THR A 284 -13.60 23.99 -27.21
C THR A 284 -15.00 23.58 -26.75
N PRO A 285 -15.12 22.56 -25.86
CA PRO A 285 -16.42 22.13 -25.35
C PRO A 285 -17.08 23.21 -24.48
N SER A 286 -18.40 23.22 -24.42
CA SER A 286 -19.13 24.04 -23.47
C SER A 286 -18.81 23.61 -22.01
N HIS A 287 -19.06 24.51 -21.05
CA HIS A 287 -18.84 24.20 -19.63
C HIS A 287 -19.58 22.92 -19.18
N THR A 288 -20.83 22.73 -19.58
CA THR A 288 -21.64 21.56 -19.22
C THR A 288 -21.08 20.25 -19.80
N GLU A 289 -20.65 20.28 -21.07
CA GLU A 289 -20.02 19.12 -21.72
C GLU A 289 -18.68 18.76 -21.07
N ALA A 290 -17.89 19.77 -20.75
CA ALA A 290 -16.60 19.62 -20.07
C ALA A 290 -16.75 18.98 -18.68
N VAL A 291 -17.67 19.48 -17.86
CA VAL A 291 -17.97 18.91 -16.53
C VAL A 291 -18.47 17.46 -16.67
N ALA A 292 -19.40 17.20 -17.57
CA ALA A 292 -19.92 15.84 -17.79
C ALA A 292 -18.81 14.88 -18.27
N TYR A 293 -17.93 15.34 -19.15
CA TYR A 293 -16.77 14.56 -19.61
C TYR A 293 -15.83 14.21 -18.46
N LEU A 294 -15.41 15.21 -17.66
CA LEU A 294 -14.48 15.00 -16.54
C LEU A 294 -15.10 14.11 -15.45
N VAL A 295 -16.39 14.30 -15.10
CA VAL A 295 -17.10 13.42 -14.15
C VAL A 295 -17.06 11.97 -14.63
N ARG A 296 -17.34 11.71 -15.90
CA ARG A 296 -17.27 10.37 -16.48
C ARG A 296 -15.86 9.80 -16.39
N ARG A 297 -14.83 10.56 -16.77
CA ARG A 297 -13.43 10.11 -16.72
C ARG A 297 -12.95 9.83 -15.31
N VAL A 298 -13.28 10.70 -14.34
CA VAL A 298 -12.94 10.47 -12.91
C VAL A 298 -13.58 9.18 -12.42
N ARG A 299 -14.85 8.93 -12.73
CA ARG A 299 -15.54 7.69 -12.34
C ARG A 299 -14.94 6.45 -13.03
N GLU A 300 -14.60 6.51 -14.31
CA GLU A 300 -13.94 5.43 -15.03
C GLU A 300 -12.60 5.07 -14.36
N TYR A 301 -11.79 6.05 -13.99
CA TYR A 301 -10.53 5.82 -13.29
C TYR A 301 -10.71 5.33 -11.86
N LEU A 302 -11.68 5.82 -11.11
CA LEU A 302 -12.03 5.27 -9.79
C LEU A 302 -12.45 3.80 -9.87
N ASN A 303 -13.09 3.39 -10.97
CA ASN A 303 -13.52 2.03 -11.23
C ASN A 303 -12.42 1.15 -11.89
N GLY A 304 -11.18 1.64 -11.97
CA GLY A 304 -10.04 0.86 -12.41
C GLY A 304 -9.73 0.90 -13.91
N ALA A 305 -10.23 1.92 -14.65
CA ALA A 305 -9.81 2.12 -16.03
C ALA A 305 -8.29 2.32 -16.11
N VAL A 306 -7.63 1.63 -17.03
CA VAL A 306 -6.16 1.66 -17.14
C VAL A 306 -5.67 3.04 -17.55
N ALA A 307 -4.71 3.59 -16.81
CA ALA A 307 -4.19 4.93 -17.02
C ALA A 307 -2.99 5.01 -18.00
N GLY A 308 -2.43 3.87 -18.41
CA GLY A 308 -1.26 3.80 -19.29
C GLY A 308 -0.95 2.38 -19.72
N ALA A 309 0.23 2.16 -20.31
CA ALA A 309 0.72 0.81 -20.61
C ALA A 309 1.04 0.07 -19.30
N VAL A 310 0.68 -1.19 -19.20
CA VAL A 310 0.85 -2.03 -18.02
C VAL A 310 1.82 -3.16 -18.36
N ASP A 311 2.78 -3.43 -17.47
CA ASP A 311 3.72 -4.53 -17.59
C ASP A 311 3.10 -5.88 -17.16
N HIS A 312 3.90 -6.95 -17.24
CA HIS A 312 3.47 -8.31 -16.86
C HIS A 312 3.25 -8.50 -15.33
N GLU A 313 3.69 -7.54 -14.51
CA GLU A 313 3.48 -7.53 -13.06
C GLU A 313 2.36 -6.58 -12.63
N ASP A 314 1.49 -6.19 -13.56
CA ASP A 314 0.39 -5.22 -13.35
C ASP A 314 0.87 -3.85 -12.87
N ARG A 315 2.07 -3.40 -13.33
CA ARG A 315 2.63 -2.09 -12.97
C ARG A 315 2.63 -1.15 -14.15
N THR A 316 2.55 0.14 -13.88
CA THR A 316 2.63 1.21 -14.89
C THR A 316 3.40 2.41 -14.33
N VAL A 317 4.02 3.17 -15.23
CA VAL A 317 4.75 4.39 -14.88
C VAL A 317 3.80 5.57 -14.92
N PHE A 318 3.70 6.29 -13.81
CA PHE A 318 2.92 7.51 -13.69
C PHE A 318 3.85 8.71 -13.50
N TRP A 319 3.67 9.73 -14.34
CA TRP A 319 4.47 10.94 -14.30
C TRP A 319 3.78 12.03 -13.49
N HIS A 320 4.47 12.62 -12.54
CA HIS A 320 3.99 13.69 -11.67
C HIS A 320 5.01 14.82 -11.58
N TRP A 321 4.56 16.01 -11.20
CA TRP A 321 5.45 17.14 -10.97
C TRP A 321 6.23 16.95 -9.67
N ASN A 322 7.55 17.11 -9.75
CA ASN A 322 8.43 17.12 -8.59
C ASN A 322 8.90 18.56 -8.32
N ALA A 323 8.38 19.18 -7.26
CA ALA A 323 8.69 20.57 -6.91
C ALA A 323 10.17 20.78 -6.53
N ALA A 324 10.86 19.78 -5.95
CA ALA A 324 12.24 19.88 -5.55
C ALA A 324 13.20 19.95 -6.76
N SER A 325 12.97 19.10 -7.76
CA SER A 325 13.77 19.09 -9.00
C SER A 325 13.24 20.00 -10.09
N LYS A 326 12.07 20.63 -9.90
CA LYS A 326 11.36 21.50 -10.86
C LYS A 326 11.20 20.80 -12.23
N THR A 327 10.80 19.55 -12.21
CA THR A 327 10.60 18.74 -13.43
C THR A 327 9.55 17.65 -13.19
N SER A 328 9.08 17.06 -14.27
CA SER A 328 8.28 15.84 -14.21
C SER A 328 9.16 14.64 -13.88
N ALA A 329 8.70 13.79 -12.95
CA ALA A 329 9.40 12.60 -12.49
C ALA A 329 8.52 11.34 -12.61
N PRO A 330 9.08 10.20 -13.03
CA PRO A 330 8.35 8.95 -13.09
C PRO A 330 8.25 8.31 -11.71
N ARG A 331 7.13 7.64 -11.44
CA ARG A 331 6.95 6.76 -10.30
C ARG A 331 6.14 5.53 -10.72
N THR A 332 6.60 4.35 -10.32
CA THR A 332 5.94 3.08 -10.66
C THR A 332 4.83 2.79 -9.65
N TYR A 333 3.65 2.47 -10.15
CA TYR A 333 2.47 2.08 -9.38
C TYR A 333 1.84 0.82 -9.97
N THR A 334 1.00 0.12 -9.22
CA THR A 334 0.10 -0.86 -9.82
C THR A 334 -0.89 -0.16 -10.75
N ALA A 335 -1.42 -0.86 -11.75
CA ALA A 335 -2.41 -0.29 -12.68
C ALA A 335 -3.59 0.35 -11.93
N SER A 336 -4.07 -0.32 -10.87
CA SER A 336 -5.15 0.20 -10.01
C SER A 336 -4.76 1.47 -9.25
N GLN A 337 -3.54 1.56 -8.71
CA GLN A 337 -3.06 2.75 -8.03
C GLN A 337 -2.90 3.92 -9.01
N ALA A 338 -2.28 3.69 -10.17
CA ALA A 338 -2.11 4.73 -11.20
C ALA A 338 -3.44 5.28 -11.69
N SER A 339 -4.45 4.40 -11.86
CA SER A 339 -5.81 4.78 -12.18
C SER A 339 -6.40 5.77 -11.17
N ARG A 340 -6.23 5.48 -9.88
CA ARG A 340 -6.71 6.33 -8.80
C ARG A 340 -5.94 7.65 -8.68
N MET A 341 -4.63 7.63 -8.94
CA MET A 341 -3.83 8.85 -9.07
C MET A 341 -4.33 9.75 -10.21
N MET A 342 -4.72 9.14 -11.35
CA MET A 342 -5.31 9.86 -12.46
C MET A 342 -6.68 10.46 -12.10
N ALA A 343 -7.53 9.71 -11.39
CA ALA A 343 -8.81 10.22 -10.88
C ALA A 343 -8.61 11.45 -9.99
N ALA A 344 -7.65 11.41 -9.07
CA ALA A 344 -7.33 12.51 -8.19
C ALA A 344 -6.88 13.75 -8.98
N ARG A 345 -6.02 13.55 -9.96
CA ARG A 345 -5.53 14.63 -10.82
C ARG A 345 -6.67 15.34 -11.55
N LEU A 346 -7.53 14.60 -12.25
CA LEU A 346 -8.65 15.19 -12.99
C LEU A 346 -9.72 15.78 -12.08
N SER A 347 -9.92 15.23 -10.88
CA SER A 347 -10.88 15.77 -9.92
C SER A 347 -10.51 17.15 -9.37
N ARG A 348 -9.21 17.50 -9.34
CA ARG A 348 -8.73 18.84 -8.96
C ARG A 348 -9.10 19.92 -9.97
N ASP A 349 -9.13 19.58 -11.24
CA ASP A 349 -9.63 20.49 -12.26
C ASP A 349 -11.15 20.54 -12.23
N LEU A 350 -11.81 19.39 -12.03
CA LEU A 350 -13.26 19.29 -11.98
C LEU A 350 -13.87 20.14 -10.86
N ILE A 351 -13.29 20.15 -9.65
CA ILE A 351 -13.80 20.94 -8.52
C ILE A 351 -13.74 22.44 -8.77
N LYS A 352 -12.75 22.93 -9.54
CA LYS A 352 -12.64 24.33 -9.92
C LYS A 352 -13.73 24.76 -10.89
N LEU A 353 -14.19 23.84 -11.74
CA LEU A 353 -15.25 24.14 -12.71
C LEU A 353 -16.64 24.18 -12.05
N ALA A 354 -16.89 23.38 -11.04
CA ALA A 354 -18.21 23.32 -10.39
C ALA A 354 -18.08 23.08 -8.87
N PRO A 355 -17.55 24.07 -8.11
CA PRO A 355 -17.26 23.93 -6.69
C PRO A 355 -18.51 23.73 -5.81
N ASP A 356 -19.70 24.17 -6.25
CA ASP A 356 -20.93 24.09 -5.49
C ASP A 356 -21.66 22.74 -5.63
N SER A 357 -21.23 21.91 -6.60
CA SER A 357 -21.85 20.60 -6.82
C SER A 357 -21.46 19.60 -5.74
N ARG A 358 -22.44 19.10 -4.99
CA ARG A 358 -22.26 18.06 -3.96
C ARG A 358 -21.59 16.79 -4.52
N ASP A 359 -22.00 16.36 -5.71
CA ASP A 359 -21.44 15.16 -6.35
C ASP A 359 -19.96 15.35 -6.72
N ILE A 360 -19.62 16.55 -7.21
CA ILE A 360 -18.23 16.88 -7.56
C ILE A 360 -17.35 17.04 -6.33
N ARG A 361 -17.82 17.67 -5.25
CA ARG A 361 -17.11 17.71 -3.96
C ARG A 361 -16.83 16.32 -3.44
N ARG A 362 -17.81 15.41 -3.53
CA ARG A 362 -17.65 14.00 -3.15
C ARG A 362 -16.59 13.30 -3.98
N LEU A 363 -16.64 13.41 -5.31
CA LEU A 363 -15.66 12.81 -6.22
C LEU A 363 -14.24 13.35 -5.97
N PHE A 364 -14.12 14.65 -5.74
CA PHE A 364 -12.86 15.30 -5.40
C PHE A 364 -12.28 14.75 -4.08
N LEU A 365 -13.07 14.75 -3.02
CA LEU A 365 -12.63 14.21 -1.73
C LEU A 365 -12.26 12.74 -1.86
N LEU A 366 -13.13 11.92 -2.47
CA LEU A 366 -12.88 10.49 -2.65
C LEU A 366 -11.55 10.23 -3.34
N ALA A 367 -11.33 10.84 -4.50
CA ALA A 367 -10.13 10.60 -5.31
C ALA A 367 -8.85 11.07 -4.61
N ASN A 368 -8.86 12.28 -4.02
CA ASN A 368 -7.67 12.84 -3.37
C ASN A 368 -7.37 12.20 -2.01
N LEU A 369 -8.37 11.75 -1.25
CA LEU A 369 -8.15 10.96 -0.03
C LEU A 369 -7.57 9.59 -0.34
N ILE A 370 -7.99 8.94 -1.44
CA ILE A 370 -7.38 7.69 -1.93
C ILE A 370 -5.91 7.95 -2.29
N GLN A 371 -5.62 9.01 -3.06
CA GLN A 371 -4.25 9.37 -3.41
C GLN A 371 -3.39 9.56 -2.17
N ALA A 372 -3.84 10.34 -1.20
CA ALA A 372 -3.10 10.61 0.02
C ALA A 372 -2.76 9.33 0.80
N LYS A 373 -3.70 8.37 0.87
CA LYS A 373 -3.46 7.06 1.51
C LYS A 373 -2.58 6.13 0.67
N ILE A 374 -2.58 6.21 -0.65
CA ILE A 374 -1.63 5.48 -1.50
C ILE A 374 -0.20 5.98 -1.24
N GLU A 375 -0.01 7.30 -1.09
CA GLU A 375 1.30 7.91 -0.87
C GLU A 375 1.81 7.72 0.55
N ALA A 376 0.96 7.89 1.56
CA ALA A 376 1.33 7.75 2.97
C ALA A 376 1.38 6.29 3.45
N GLY A 377 0.54 5.42 2.88
CA GLY A 377 0.25 4.08 3.39
C GLY A 377 -1.06 4.04 4.19
N LEU A 378 -1.77 2.89 4.11
CA LEU A 378 -3.09 2.74 4.75
C LEU A 378 -3.06 2.84 6.28
N ASP A 379 -1.94 2.42 6.90
CA ASP A 379 -1.75 2.40 8.34
C ASP A 379 -1.13 3.70 8.88
N GLN A 380 -0.73 4.63 8.00
CA GLN A 380 -0.15 5.91 8.38
C GLN A 380 -1.23 7.01 8.44
N PRO A 381 -1.12 7.97 9.38
CA PRO A 381 -2.01 9.12 9.42
C PRO A 381 -1.86 9.99 8.18
N LEU A 382 -2.91 10.73 7.83
CA LEU A 382 -2.84 11.69 6.72
C LEU A 382 -1.82 12.81 7.01
N PRO A 383 -1.06 13.25 5.99
CA PRO A 383 -0.23 14.45 6.08
C PRO A 383 -1.09 15.67 6.43
N ARG A 384 -0.59 16.51 7.34
CA ARG A 384 -1.26 17.74 7.80
C ARG A 384 -0.45 18.97 7.40
N GLY A 385 -1.12 20.11 7.32
CA GLY A 385 -0.52 21.39 7.00
C GLY A 385 -1.05 22.01 5.72
N GLU A 386 -0.57 23.20 5.43
CA GLU A 386 -0.95 23.97 4.22
C GLU A 386 -0.65 23.19 2.93
N GLY A 387 -1.55 23.25 1.96
CA GLY A 387 -1.40 22.55 0.68
C GLY A 387 -1.71 21.03 0.71
N THR A 388 -2.04 20.46 1.89
CA THR A 388 -2.46 19.06 1.97
C THR A 388 -3.95 18.90 1.70
N ILE A 389 -4.36 17.67 1.31
CA ILE A 389 -5.80 17.37 1.17
C ILE A 389 -6.55 17.51 2.48
N ALA A 390 -5.88 17.33 3.62
CA ALA A 390 -6.49 17.52 4.94
C ALA A 390 -6.95 18.97 5.15
N ALA A 391 -6.13 19.95 4.77
CA ALA A 391 -6.51 21.39 4.83
C ALA A 391 -7.66 21.69 3.86
N GLY A 392 -7.56 21.29 2.59
CA GLY A 392 -8.61 21.51 1.60
C GLY A 392 -9.94 20.82 1.93
N ALA A 393 -9.90 19.64 2.54
CA ALA A 393 -11.10 18.96 2.99
C ALA A 393 -11.77 19.69 4.17
N ALA A 394 -10.98 20.24 5.10
CA ALA A 394 -11.50 21.05 6.20
C ALA A 394 -12.22 22.32 5.72
N GLU A 395 -11.74 22.95 4.66
CA GLU A 395 -12.40 24.10 4.00
C GLU A 395 -13.76 23.72 3.38
N LEU A 396 -13.89 22.48 2.86
CA LEU A 396 -15.16 21.98 2.32
C LEU A 396 -16.19 21.65 3.42
N GLY A 397 -15.73 21.49 4.67
CA GLY A 397 -16.56 21.29 5.85
C GLY A 397 -16.88 19.83 6.17
N GLY A 398 -17.34 19.60 7.42
CA GLY A 398 -17.59 18.27 7.95
C GLY A 398 -18.66 17.48 7.21
N GLU A 399 -19.73 18.14 6.74
CA GLU A 399 -20.80 17.46 5.98
C GLU A 399 -20.31 16.89 4.64
N ALA A 400 -19.40 17.59 3.95
CA ALA A 400 -18.84 17.09 2.70
C ALA A 400 -17.95 15.86 2.94
N ILE A 401 -17.15 15.87 4.02
CA ILE A 401 -16.29 14.75 4.41
C ILE A 401 -17.15 13.56 4.84
N GLU A 402 -18.24 13.79 5.57
CA GLU A 402 -19.18 12.74 5.98
C GLU A 402 -19.87 12.11 4.78
N ASP A 403 -20.32 12.92 3.79
CA ASP A 403 -20.90 12.43 2.55
C ASP A 403 -19.89 11.57 1.76
N ALA A 404 -18.61 11.97 1.73
CA ALA A 404 -17.53 11.20 1.14
C ALA A 404 -17.28 9.88 1.91
N LEU A 405 -17.32 9.89 3.25
CA LEU A 405 -17.21 8.68 4.09
C LEU A 405 -18.34 7.70 3.79
N ALA A 406 -19.59 8.18 3.80
CA ALA A 406 -20.77 7.34 3.52
C ALA A 406 -20.67 6.70 2.13
N TYR A 407 -20.32 7.48 1.12
CA TYR A 407 -20.15 6.98 -0.25
C TYR A 407 -18.99 5.99 -0.37
N ALA A 408 -17.87 6.26 0.29
CA ALA A 408 -16.69 5.38 0.29
C ALA A 408 -16.99 4.02 0.92
N MET A 409 -17.75 3.98 2.01
CA MET A 409 -18.19 2.73 2.65
C MET A 409 -19.15 1.93 1.75
N GLN A 410 -20.09 2.60 1.07
CA GLN A 410 -21.07 1.95 0.20
C GLN A 410 -20.47 1.36 -1.08
N ASN A 411 -19.38 1.96 -1.59
CA ASN A 411 -18.77 1.60 -2.87
C ASN A 411 -17.39 0.93 -2.73
N ASP A 412 -17.05 0.47 -1.53
CA ASP A 412 -15.80 -0.24 -1.21
C ASP A 412 -14.52 0.52 -1.58
N TYR A 413 -14.42 1.79 -1.14
CA TYR A 413 -13.20 2.59 -1.20
C TYR A 413 -12.55 2.74 0.20
N PRO A 414 -11.92 1.69 0.74
CA PRO A 414 -11.45 1.68 2.13
C PRO A 414 -10.43 2.78 2.42
N ALA A 415 -9.54 3.09 1.49
CA ALA A 415 -8.54 4.14 1.65
C ALA A 415 -9.19 5.52 1.89
N ALA A 416 -10.22 5.87 1.09
CA ALA A 416 -10.95 7.12 1.28
C ALA A 416 -11.76 7.11 2.58
N ALA A 417 -12.39 5.98 2.91
CA ALA A 417 -13.19 5.86 4.13
C ALA A 417 -12.33 6.04 5.39
N ILE A 418 -11.15 5.40 5.45
CA ILE A 418 -10.18 5.57 6.55
C ILE A 418 -9.76 7.03 6.67
N ALA A 419 -9.35 7.65 5.56
CA ALA A 419 -8.94 9.03 5.52
C ALA A 419 -10.04 10.00 5.94
N ALA A 420 -11.27 9.82 5.45
CA ALA A 420 -12.42 10.65 5.82
C ALA A 420 -12.77 10.50 7.31
N ALA A 421 -12.72 9.27 7.86
CA ALA A 421 -12.92 9.04 9.28
C ALA A 421 -11.88 9.77 10.14
N GLU A 422 -10.58 9.72 9.78
CA GLU A 422 -9.51 10.44 10.46
C GLU A 422 -9.76 11.97 10.47
N LEU A 423 -10.15 12.53 9.32
CA LEU A 423 -10.42 13.96 9.18
C LEU A 423 -11.63 14.41 10.01
N LEU A 424 -12.70 13.63 10.07
CA LEU A 424 -13.85 13.95 10.90
C LEU A 424 -13.49 14.03 12.39
N GLY A 425 -12.58 13.15 12.85
CA GLY A 425 -12.04 13.23 14.21
C GLY A 425 -11.18 14.47 14.44
N ASP A 426 -10.41 14.89 13.43
CA ASP A 426 -9.51 16.04 13.51
C ASP A 426 -10.27 17.38 13.48
N LEU A 427 -11.43 17.45 12.85
CA LEU A 427 -12.30 18.64 12.88
C LEU A 427 -12.81 18.99 14.28
N GLY A 428 -12.96 18.01 15.17
CA GLY A 428 -13.40 18.23 16.55
C GLY A 428 -14.89 18.59 16.67
N ASP A 429 -15.68 18.50 15.62
CA ASP A 429 -17.09 18.85 15.62
C ASP A 429 -17.96 17.69 16.13
N LYS A 430 -18.48 17.82 17.35
CA LYS A 430 -19.31 16.82 18.02
C LYS A 430 -20.70 16.64 17.38
N SER A 431 -21.14 17.54 16.50
CA SER A 431 -22.40 17.40 15.76
C SER A 431 -22.36 16.22 14.78
N LEU A 432 -21.16 15.84 14.32
CA LEU A 432 -20.90 14.76 13.35
C LEU A 432 -21.24 13.34 13.86
N ILE A 433 -21.52 13.18 15.14
CA ILE A 433 -21.98 11.89 15.72
C ILE A 433 -23.41 11.97 16.28
N ARG A 434 -24.01 13.17 16.30
CA ARG A 434 -25.39 13.37 16.76
C ARG A 434 -26.34 13.30 15.60
N SER A 435 -27.53 12.76 15.84
CA SER A 435 -28.57 12.64 14.85
C SER A 435 -29.94 12.80 15.52
N ASP A 436 -30.79 13.58 14.89
CA ASP A 436 -32.16 13.84 15.38
C ASP A 436 -33.14 12.73 14.97
N ASP A 437 -32.83 11.94 13.96
CA ASP A 437 -33.63 10.83 13.45
C ASP A 437 -33.41 9.51 14.21
N GLY A 438 -32.51 9.49 15.20
CA GLY A 438 -32.18 8.31 15.99
C GLY A 438 -31.32 7.27 15.27
N GLN A 439 -30.88 7.54 14.03
CA GLN A 439 -29.97 6.66 13.29
C GLN A 439 -28.52 7.03 13.55
N PRO A 440 -27.61 6.03 13.64
CA PRO A 440 -26.18 6.31 13.73
C PRO A 440 -25.68 7.06 12.49
N ARG A 441 -24.87 8.10 12.68
CA ARG A 441 -24.21 8.82 11.58
C ARG A 441 -23.09 7.97 10.93
N PRO A 442 -22.63 8.30 9.72
CA PRO A 442 -21.62 7.53 8.98
C PRO A 442 -20.38 7.18 9.77
N LEU A 443 -19.82 8.11 10.57
CA LEU A 443 -18.66 7.84 11.42
C LEU A 443 -18.94 6.77 12.50
N VAL A 444 -20.15 6.76 13.06
CA VAL A 444 -20.57 5.74 14.03
C VAL A 444 -20.83 4.40 13.35
N HIS A 445 -21.41 4.41 12.13
CA HIS A 445 -21.55 3.20 11.32
C HIS A 445 -20.21 2.57 10.96
N ALA A 446 -19.17 3.36 10.75
CA ALA A 446 -17.83 2.88 10.44
C ALA A 446 -17.23 1.97 11.53
N LEU A 447 -17.68 2.09 12.79
CA LEU A 447 -17.32 1.15 13.88
C LEU A 447 -17.73 -0.30 13.61
N ARG A 448 -18.72 -0.53 12.76
CA ARG A 448 -19.21 -1.87 12.35
C ARG A 448 -18.84 -2.25 10.92
N HIS A 449 -17.97 -1.49 10.26
CA HIS A 449 -17.56 -1.78 8.91
C HIS A 449 -16.69 -3.05 8.82
N SER A 450 -16.69 -3.71 7.66
CA SER A 450 -15.88 -4.92 7.43
C SER A 450 -14.37 -4.66 7.45
N ASP A 451 -13.94 -3.46 7.06
CA ASP A 451 -12.52 -3.08 7.11
C ASP A 451 -12.07 -2.75 8.53
N ARG A 452 -11.07 -3.49 9.02
CA ARG A 452 -10.53 -3.36 10.37
C ARG A 452 -9.86 -1.99 10.62
N ARG A 453 -9.16 -1.44 9.61
CA ARG A 453 -8.50 -0.13 9.72
C ARG A 453 -9.52 0.98 9.85
N LEU A 454 -10.61 0.89 9.07
CA LEU A 454 -11.71 1.86 9.17
C LEU A 454 -12.38 1.82 10.54
N ARG A 455 -12.61 0.62 11.11
CA ARG A 455 -13.15 0.52 12.48
C ARG A 455 -12.26 1.21 13.50
N MET A 456 -10.92 1.03 13.39
CA MET A 456 -9.99 1.67 14.31
C MET A 456 -9.93 3.18 14.10
N ALA A 457 -9.87 3.65 12.86
CA ALA A 457 -9.91 5.08 12.55
C ALA A 457 -11.18 5.75 13.07
N ALA A 458 -12.33 5.09 12.95
CA ALA A 458 -13.58 5.58 13.50
C ALA A 458 -13.58 5.62 15.05
N ALA A 459 -13.03 4.58 15.69
CA ALA A 459 -12.89 4.56 17.15
C ALA A 459 -11.97 5.68 17.66
N ASP A 460 -10.80 5.83 17.05
CA ASP A 460 -9.85 6.91 17.37
C ASP A 460 -10.51 8.29 17.20
N SER A 461 -11.28 8.47 16.13
CA SER A 461 -11.93 9.74 15.80
C SER A 461 -13.06 10.06 16.76
N ILE A 462 -13.90 9.10 17.13
CA ILE A 462 -14.94 9.31 18.15
C ILE A 462 -14.31 9.60 19.52
N MET A 463 -13.22 8.95 19.86
CA MET A 463 -12.47 9.24 21.09
C MET A 463 -11.82 10.63 21.10
N LYS A 464 -11.41 11.14 19.91
CA LYS A 464 -10.95 12.54 19.75
C LYS A 464 -12.09 13.55 19.91
N LEU A 465 -13.27 13.26 19.32
CA LEU A 465 -14.48 14.08 19.47
C LEU A 465 -14.95 14.18 20.92
N ASP A 466 -14.64 13.20 21.73
CA ASP A 466 -14.87 13.17 23.20
C ASP A 466 -16.31 13.53 23.57
N PRO A 467 -17.34 12.76 23.17
CA PRO A 467 -18.73 13.07 23.46
C PRO A 467 -19.06 12.93 24.96
N HIS A 468 -19.80 13.90 25.50
CA HIS A 468 -20.26 13.90 26.89
C HIS A 468 -21.76 13.53 27.03
N SER A 469 -22.44 13.23 25.95
CA SER A 469 -23.85 12.83 25.93
C SER A 469 -24.07 11.63 25.02
N PRO A 470 -25.08 10.79 25.28
CA PRO A 470 -25.42 9.66 24.43
C PRO A 470 -25.71 10.10 22.99
N TYR A 471 -25.35 9.26 22.04
CA TYR A 471 -25.64 9.41 20.62
C TYR A 471 -26.08 8.05 20.03
N PRO A 472 -26.81 8.03 18.91
CA PRO A 472 -27.24 6.79 18.29
C PRO A 472 -26.05 5.89 17.95
N GLY A 473 -26.07 4.64 18.42
CA GLY A 473 -24.97 3.67 18.23
C GLY A 473 -23.78 3.84 19.19
N SER A 474 -23.91 4.60 20.28
CA SER A 474 -22.80 4.79 21.27
C SER A 474 -22.26 3.47 21.84
N SER A 475 -23.08 2.41 21.94
CA SER A 475 -22.64 1.08 22.38
C SER A 475 -21.66 0.41 21.43
N TYR A 476 -21.59 0.83 20.17
CA TYR A 476 -20.67 0.24 19.19
C TYR A 476 -19.20 0.51 19.52
N LEU A 477 -18.91 1.64 20.17
CA LEU A 477 -17.54 2.03 20.50
C LEU A 477 -16.87 1.03 21.47
N PRO A 478 -17.40 0.76 22.70
CA PRO A 478 -16.79 -0.20 23.60
C PRO A 478 -16.78 -1.63 23.00
N GLU A 479 -17.80 -2.04 22.24
CA GLU A 479 -17.84 -3.34 21.55
C GLU A 479 -16.71 -3.47 20.51
N THR A 480 -16.47 -2.40 19.73
CA THR A 480 -15.39 -2.37 18.74
C THR A 480 -14.03 -2.40 19.41
N LEU A 481 -13.82 -1.62 20.47
CA LEU A 481 -12.56 -1.65 21.24
C LEU A 481 -12.32 -3.04 21.84
N ALA A 482 -13.35 -3.68 22.39
CA ALA A 482 -13.31 -5.04 22.91
C ALA A 482 -12.93 -6.08 21.83
N TYR A 483 -13.36 -5.88 20.59
CA TYR A 483 -12.95 -6.75 19.48
C TYR A 483 -11.44 -6.70 19.25
N PHE A 484 -10.83 -5.51 19.28
CA PHE A 484 -9.39 -5.37 19.04
C PHE A 484 -8.53 -6.03 20.11
N ILE A 485 -8.92 -5.94 21.37
CA ILE A 485 -8.15 -6.50 22.50
C ILE A 485 -8.26 -8.02 22.65
N ARG A 486 -9.13 -8.69 21.86
CA ARG A 486 -9.23 -10.16 21.85
C ARG A 486 -8.10 -10.84 21.08
N THR A 487 -7.14 -10.10 20.56
CA THR A 487 -5.96 -10.65 19.89
C THR A 487 -5.16 -11.52 20.86
N LEU A 488 -4.73 -12.69 20.38
CA LEU A 488 -3.84 -13.60 21.13
C LEU A 488 -2.37 -13.37 20.76
N GLY A 489 -2.09 -12.38 19.92
CA GLY A 489 -0.73 -12.06 19.53
C GLY A 489 -0.06 -13.18 18.74
N SER A 490 -0.77 -13.82 17.80
CA SER A 490 -0.23 -14.87 16.94
C SER A 490 -0.88 -14.86 15.56
N ARG A 491 -0.19 -15.40 14.56
CA ARG A 491 -0.77 -15.64 13.24
C ARG A 491 -1.69 -16.84 13.32
N ARG A 492 -2.95 -16.68 12.95
CA ARG A 492 -3.94 -17.73 13.10
C ARG A 492 -4.66 -18.06 11.81
N ALA A 493 -5.07 -19.32 11.68
CA ALA A 493 -5.88 -19.80 10.57
C ALA A 493 -7.07 -20.65 11.11
N LEU A 494 -8.14 -20.71 10.34
CA LEU A 494 -9.30 -21.56 10.61
C LEU A 494 -9.30 -22.77 9.68
N VAL A 495 -9.68 -23.93 10.21
CA VAL A 495 -9.82 -25.17 9.46
C VAL A 495 -11.20 -25.78 9.72
N ALA A 496 -12.09 -25.71 8.73
CA ALA A 496 -13.39 -26.38 8.77
C ALA A 496 -13.29 -27.74 8.07
N GLN A 497 -13.22 -28.84 8.84
CA GLN A 497 -13.06 -30.18 8.32
C GLN A 497 -13.78 -31.19 9.23
N PRO A 498 -14.79 -31.96 8.72
CA PRO A 498 -15.60 -32.87 9.54
C PRO A 498 -14.83 -34.02 10.15
N ARG A 499 -13.79 -34.53 9.48
CA ARG A 499 -12.98 -35.64 9.96
C ARG A 499 -11.81 -35.15 10.81
N ALA A 500 -11.82 -35.46 12.11
CA ALA A 500 -10.83 -34.98 13.08
C ALA A 500 -9.37 -35.28 12.67
N GLU A 501 -9.07 -36.48 12.16
CA GLU A 501 -7.71 -36.84 11.71
C GLU A 501 -7.23 -35.94 10.56
N LYS A 502 -8.12 -35.63 9.61
CA LYS A 502 -7.82 -34.74 8.47
C LYS A 502 -7.66 -33.30 8.94
N ALA A 503 -8.47 -32.86 9.89
CA ALA A 503 -8.36 -31.55 10.51
C ALA A 503 -7.01 -31.38 11.21
N GLN A 504 -6.62 -32.36 12.03
CA GLN A 504 -5.33 -32.37 12.74
C GLN A 504 -4.13 -32.38 11.78
N THR A 505 -4.21 -33.13 10.68
CA THR A 505 -3.17 -33.09 9.62
C THR A 505 -2.99 -31.69 9.06
N LEU A 506 -4.09 -31.01 8.71
CA LEU A 506 -4.05 -29.63 8.19
C LEU A 506 -3.51 -28.65 9.24
N VAL A 507 -3.96 -28.77 10.49
CA VAL A 507 -3.45 -27.98 11.62
C VAL A 507 -1.95 -28.19 11.79
N GLY A 508 -1.47 -29.45 11.73
CA GLY A 508 -0.05 -29.77 11.81
C GLY A 508 0.78 -29.14 10.70
N LEU A 509 0.29 -29.15 9.44
CA LEU A 509 0.94 -28.50 8.31
C LEU A 509 0.97 -26.95 8.47
N LEU A 510 -0.13 -26.36 8.96
CA LEU A 510 -0.19 -24.93 9.24
C LEU A 510 0.77 -24.50 10.35
N ASN A 511 0.87 -25.30 11.43
CA ASN A 511 1.81 -25.03 12.52
C ASN A 511 3.27 -25.05 12.04
N GLN A 512 3.62 -25.98 11.13
CA GLN A 512 4.97 -26.06 10.56
C GLN A 512 5.35 -24.83 9.73
N ILE A 513 4.38 -24.10 9.18
CA ILE A 513 4.61 -22.85 8.44
C ILE A 513 4.31 -21.60 9.27
N GLY A 514 4.22 -21.74 10.60
CA GLY A 514 4.15 -20.63 11.54
C GLY A 514 2.74 -20.09 11.84
N TYR A 515 1.67 -20.84 11.53
CA TYR A 515 0.30 -20.48 11.89
C TYR A 515 -0.22 -21.33 13.05
N SER A 516 -0.76 -20.72 14.09
CA SER A 516 -1.62 -21.42 15.04
C SER A 516 -3.00 -21.62 14.39
N ALA A 517 -3.46 -22.85 14.30
CA ALA A 517 -4.72 -23.14 13.61
C ALA A 517 -5.77 -23.73 14.56
N ASP A 518 -6.99 -23.20 14.48
CA ASP A 518 -8.17 -23.75 15.15
C ASP A 518 -9.00 -24.54 14.16
N ALA A 519 -9.48 -25.71 14.58
CA ALA A 519 -10.28 -26.59 13.74
C ALA A 519 -11.68 -26.79 14.31
N ALA A 520 -12.67 -26.91 13.42
CA ALA A 520 -14.03 -27.27 13.76
C ALA A 520 -14.61 -28.23 12.72
N GLY A 521 -15.54 -29.09 13.17
CA GLY A 521 -16.17 -30.08 12.31
C GLY A 521 -17.33 -29.53 11.46
N THR A 522 -17.93 -28.40 11.87
CA THR A 522 -19.14 -27.87 11.28
C THR A 522 -19.02 -26.40 10.88
N GLY A 523 -19.82 -25.95 9.89
CA GLY A 523 -19.86 -24.57 9.45
C GLY A 523 -20.29 -23.61 10.55
N LYS A 524 -21.24 -23.99 11.38
CA LYS A 524 -21.73 -23.18 12.51
C LYS A 524 -20.65 -22.96 13.58
N GLU A 525 -19.87 -23.99 13.88
CA GLU A 525 -18.82 -23.92 14.89
C GLU A 525 -17.65 -23.08 14.43
N ILE A 526 -17.22 -23.25 13.17
CA ILE A 526 -16.12 -22.46 12.61
C ILE A 526 -16.45 -20.96 12.56
N PHE A 527 -17.70 -20.62 12.23
CA PHE A 527 -18.14 -19.23 12.26
C PHE A 527 -18.09 -18.64 13.67
N ARG A 528 -18.54 -19.40 14.69
CA ARG A 528 -18.47 -18.97 16.08
C ARG A 528 -17.02 -18.70 16.55
N LEU A 529 -16.05 -19.51 16.08
CA LEU A 529 -14.63 -19.27 16.33
C LEU A 529 -14.16 -18.00 15.63
N ALA A 530 -14.51 -17.82 14.36
CA ALA A 530 -14.11 -16.68 13.53
C ALA A 530 -14.47 -15.33 14.14
N VAL A 531 -15.69 -15.18 14.66
CA VAL A 531 -16.15 -13.90 15.22
C VAL A 531 -15.59 -13.59 16.61
N ARG A 532 -15.01 -14.58 17.30
CA ARG A 532 -14.46 -14.42 18.64
C ARG A 532 -13.03 -13.91 18.64
N ASN A 533 -12.24 -14.26 17.63
CA ASN A 533 -10.82 -13.94 17.59
C ASN A 533 -10.49 -13.14 16.32
N PRO A 534 -9.89 -11.94 16.47
CA PRO A 534 -9.56 -11.07 15.34
C PRO A 534 -8.29 -11.46 14.57
N ASP A 535 -7.57 -12.51 14.98
CA ASP A 535 -6.23 -12.85 14.47
C ASP A 535 -6.24 -13.76 13.24
N TYR A 536 -7.40 -14.31 12.87
CA TYR A 536 -7.47 -15.17 11.70
C TYR A 536 -7.14 -14.41 10.42
N GLU A 537 -6.16 -14.94 9.67
CA GLU A 537 -5.71 -14.37 8.41
C GLU A 537 -6.43 -15.00 7.20
N PHE A 538 -6.88 -16.24 7.34
CA PHE A 538 -7.66 -16.98 6.34
C PHE A 538 -8.38 -18.18 6.95
N MET A 539 -9.28 -18.78 6.17
CA MET A 539 -9.97 -20.03 6.50
C MET A 539 -9.77 -21.06 5.40
N LEU A 540 -9.52 -22.30 5.80
CA LEU A 540 -9.61 -23.48 4.93
C LEU A 540 -10.91 -24.22 5.25
N ILE A 541 -11.78 -24.41 4.24
CA ILE A 541 -13.06 -25.12 4.40
C ILE A 541 -13.16 -26.30 3.45
N SER A 542 -13.54 -27.46 3.96
CA SER A 542 -13.80 -28.65 3.13
C SER A 542 -15.21 -28.58 2.52
N ASP A 543 -15.34 -29.05 1.28
CA ASP A 543 -16.63 -29.23 0.60
C ASP A 543 -17.56 -30.24 1.28
N ALA A 544 -17.03 -31.03 2.23
CA ALA A 544 -17.75 -32.03 2.99
C ALA A 544 -18.30 -31.55 4.35
N VAL A 545 -18.16 -30.24 4.65
CA VAL A 545 -18.69 -29.66 5.91
C VAL A 545 -20.20 -29.68 5.87
N ASP A 546 -20.81 -30.03 7.01
CA ASP A 546 -22.25 -30.08 7.26
C ASP A 546 -22.69 -29.12 8.40
N SER A 547 -23.95 -29.17 8.78
CA SER A 547 -24.53 -28.24 9.78
C SER A 547 -24.25 -26.78 9.48
N LEU A 548 -24.62 -26.35 8.32
CA LEU A 548 -24.28 -25.34 7.36
C LEU A 548 -23.23 -25.89 6.39
N ASN A 549 -23.66 -26.20 5.18
CA ASN A 549 -22.75 -26.67 4.14
C ASN A 549 -21.70 -25.59 3.79
N ALA A 550 -20.70 -25.95 2.98
CA ALA A 550 -19.59 -25.06 2.68
C ALA A 550 -20.07 -23.72 2.07
N ASN A 551 -21.04 -23.76 1.12
CA ASN A 551 -21.55 -22.54 0.48
C ASN A 551 -22.36 -21.66 1.47
N GLU A 552 -23.19 -22.25 2.29
CA GLU A 552 -23.95 -21.53 3.34
C GLU A 552 -23.01 -20.91 4.36
N THR A 553 -21.93 -21.61 4.73
CA THR A 553 -20.91 -21.10 5.63
C THR A 553 -20.19 -19.90 4.99
N ILE A 554 -19.74 -20.01 3.74
CA ILE A 554 -19.08 -18.92 3.01
C ILE A 554 -20.02 -17.70 2.95
N GLN A 555 -21.28 -17.88 2.61
CA GLN A 555 -22.26 -16.77 2.57
C GLN A 555 -22.45 -16.14 3.95
N MET A 556 -22.46 -16.92 5.03
CA MET A 556 -22.55 -16.39 6.38
C MET A 556 -21.33 -15.55 6.73
N PHE A 557 -20.11 -16.01 6.37
CA PHE A 557 -18.89 -15.24 6.55
C PHE A 557 -18.93 -13.92 5.77
N ARG A 558 -19.47 -13.90 4.55
CA ARG A 558 -19.55 -12.67 3.73
C ARG A 558 -20.59 -11.67 4.24
N LYS A 559 -21.61 -12.13 4.96
CA LYS A 559 -22.66 -11.26 5.56
C LYS A 559 -22.23 -10.62 6.88
N ASP A 560 -21.33 -11.25 7.62
CA ASP A 560 -20.89 -10.72 8.92
C ASP A 560 -19.72 -9.75 8.76
N PRO A 561 -19.80 -8.52 9.30
CA PRO A 561 -18.77 -7.51 9.15
C PRO A 561 -17.38 -7.91 9.69
N LEU A 562 -17.31 -8.78 10.70
CA LEU A 562 -16.05 -9.21 11.30
C LEU A 562 -15.30 -10.22 10.42
N THR A 563 -16.02 -10.97 9.58
CA THR A 563 -15.47 -12.07 8.77
C THR A 563 -15.56 -11.85 7.26
N ALA A 564 -16.31 -10.83 6.80
CA ALA A 564 -16.60 -10.61 5.38
C ALA A 564 -15.36 -10.52 4.49
N ARG A 565 -14.26 -9.97 5.02
CA ARG A 565 -12.99 -9.80 4.29
C ARG A 565 -11.97 -10.92 4.51
N LEU A 566 -12.36 -12.00 5.21
CA LEU A 566 -11.46 -13.13 5.43
C LEU A 566 -11.30 -13.95 4.14
N PRO A 567 -10.06 -14.12 3.61
CA PRO A 567 -9.81 -15.03 2.50
C PRO A 567 -10.19 -16.46 2.84
N ILE A 568 -10.81 -17.16 1.89
CA ILE A 568 -11.31 -18.53 2.11
C ILE A 568 -10.72 -19.45 1.05
N GLY A 569 -10.15 -20.56 1.49
CA GLY A 569 -9.71 -21.66 0.65
C GLY A 569 -10.72 -22.82 0.71
N LEU A 570 -11.47 -23.02 -0.37
CA LEU A 570 -12.41 -24.12 -0.51
C LEU A 570 -11.67 -25.39 -0.99
N MET A 571 -11.48 -26.32 -0.07
CA MET A 571 -10.85 -27.60 -0.35
C MET A 571 -11.89 -28.58 -0.95
N ALA A 572 -11.87 -28.71 -2.27
CA ALA A 572 -12.82 -29.53 -2.99
C ALA A 572 -12.25 -30.91 -3.33
N ARG A 573 -13.10 -31.94 -3.29
CA ARG A 573 -12.84 -33.23 -3.87
C ARG A 573 -12.90 -33.14 -5.39
N GLN A 574 -12.24 -34.06 -6.10
CA GLN A 574 -12.15 -34.05 -7.55
C GLN A 574 -13.53 -33.98 -8.23
N GLU A 575 -14.52 -34.66 -7.69
CA GLU A 575 -15.91 -34.67 -8.16
C GLU A 575 -16.62 -33.31 -8.06
N ASN A 576 -16.22 -32.49 -7.06
CA ASN A 576 -16.82 -31.18 -6.78
C ASN A 576 -15.97 -29.99 -7.27
N GLN A 577 -14.81 -30.25 -7.88
CA GLN A 577 -13.82 -29.24 -8.23
C GLN A 577 -14.43 -28.16 -9.14
N ARG A 578 -15.18 -28.53 -10.17
CA ARG A 578 -15.83 -27.56 -11.10
C ARG A 578 -16.83 -26.64 -10.40
N HIS A 579 -17.60 -27.18 -9.45
CA HIS A 579 -18.54 -26.36 -8.68
C HIS A 579 -17.83 -25.40 -7.71
N ALA A 580 -16.72 -25.83 -7.12
CA ALA A 580 -15.91 -25.03 -6.25
C ALA A 580 -15.20 -23.89 -7.03
N GLU A 581 -14.71 -24.15 -8.22
CA GLU A 581 -14.13 -23.15 -9.12
C GLU A 581 -15.18 -22.12 -9.55
N ALA A 582 -16.38 -22.57 -9.95
CA ALA A 582 -17.47 -21.67 -10.28
C ALA A 582 -17.91 -20.79 -9.10
N ALA A 583 -17.83 -21.28 -7.87
CA ALA A 583 -18.08 -20.47 -6.68
C ALA A 583 -16.95 -19.44 -6.45
N ALA A 584 -15.71 -19.82 -6.71
CA ALA A 584 -14.56 -18.93 -6.60
C ALA A 584 -14.58 -17.79 -7.64
N ASP A 585 -15.09 -18.04 -8.85
CA ASP A 585 -15.25 -17.01 -9.87
C ASP A 585 -16.23 -15.89 -9.47
N LEU A 586 -17.15 -16.17 -8.54
CA LEU A 586 -18.14 -15.22 -8.05
C LEU A 586 -17.71 -14.46 -6.79
N ASP A 587 -16.66 -14.90 -6.11
CA ASP A 587 -16.18 -14.30 -4.85
C ASP A 587 -14.67 -14.02 -4.94
N PRO A 588 -14.24 -12.74 -5.04
CA PRO A 588 -12.83 -12.37 -5.21
C PRO A 588 -11.93 -12.76 -4.03
N LEU A 589 -12.49 -13.14 -2.88
CA LEU A 589 -11.75 -13.59 -1.70
C LEU A 589 -11.88 -15.12 -1.47
N LEU A 590 -12.29 -15.86 -2.51
CA LEU A 590 -12.42 -17.31 -2.47
C LEU A 590 -11.51 -17.94 -3.54
N ILE A 591 -10.76 -18.97 -3.16
CA ILE A 591 -10.07 -19.85 -4.11
C ILE A 591 -10.44 -21.30 -3.85
N ALA A 592 -10.55 -22.08 -4.92
CA ALA A 592 -10.80 -23.51 -4.86
C ALA A 592 -9.52 -24.29 -5.20
N PHE A 593 -9.25 -25.37 -4.45
CA PHE A 593 -8.10 -26.23 -4.69
C PHE A 593 -8.30 -27.61 -4.02
N PRO A 594 -7.59 -28.64 -4.48
CA PRO A 594 -7.55 -29.93 -3.81
C PRO A 594 -6.90 -29.81 -2.40
N ARG A 595 -7.33 -30.65 -1.47
CA ARG A 595 -6.77 -30.63 -0.10
C ARG A 595 -5.25 -30.80 -0.11
N PRO A 596 -4.47 -29.88 0.51
CA PRO A 596 -3.02 -30.02 0.66
C PRO A 596 -2.63 -31.29 1.47
N HIS A 597 -1.57 -31.96 1.05
CA HIS A 597 -1.07 -33.19 1.68
C HIS A 597 0.32 -33.03 2.30
N ASP A 598 1.05 -32.00 1.92
CA ASP A 598 2.41 -31.72 2.37
C ASP A 598 2.65 -30.23 2.58
N ILE A 599 3.81 -29.89 3.15
CA ILE A 599 4.19 -28.51 3.49
C ILE A 599 4.28 -27.63 2.25
N ARG A 600 4.79 -28.15 1.11
CA ARG A 600 4.97 -27.37 -0.11
C ARG A 600 3.63 -26.96 -0.69
N SER A 601 2.70 -27.91 -0.81
CA SER A 601 1.34 -27.62 -1.29
C SER A 601 0.58 -26.70 -0.33
N MET A 602 0.75 -26.87 0.99
CA MET A 602 0.14 -25.98 1.99
C MET A 602 0.70 -24.56 1.87
N SER A 603 2.03 -24.39 1.85
CA SER A 603 2.66 -23.08 1.71
C SER A 603 2.24 -22.35 0.44
N PHE A 604 2.14 -23.07 -0.68
CA PHE A 604 1.68 -22.51 -1.95
C PHE A 604 0.24 -21.96 -1.85
N GLN A 605 -0.69 -22.76 -1.27
CA GLN A 605 -2.07 -22.30 -1.13
C GLN A 605 -2.23 -21.15 -0.13
N VAL A 606 -1.46 -21.19 0.97
CA VAL A 606 -1.44 -20.10 1.95
C VAL A 606 -0.90 -18.81 1.33
N SER A 607 0.15 -18.87 0.51
CA SER A 607 0.63 -17.69 -0.24
C SER A 607 -0.49 -17.11 -1.10
N ARG A 608 -1.17 -17.92 -1.91
CA ARG A 608 -2.30 -17.47 -2.73
C ARG A 608 -3.42 -16.81 -1.90
N LEU A 609 -3.77 -17.39 -0.74
CA LEU A 609 -4.79 -16.83 0.15
C LEU A 609 -4.35 -15.49 0.77
N THR A 610 -3.08 -15.38 1.16
CA THR A 610 -2.54 -14.11 1.69
C THR A 610 -2.44 -13.03 0.61
N ASP A 611 -2.16 -13.41 -0.63
CA ASP A 611 -2.11 -12.51 -1.77
C ASP A 611 -3.51 -11.97 -2.14
N LEU A 612 -4.57 -12.79 -2.00
CA LEU A 612 -5.96 -12.34 -2.16
C LEU A 612 -6.34 -11.22 -1.18
N ALA A 613 -5.86 -11.29 0.06
CA ALA A 613 -6.10 -10.22 1.02
C ALA A 613 -5.43 -8.90 0.59
N GLY A 614 -4.36 -8.97 -0.21
CA GLY A 614 -3.66 -7.82 -0.77
C GLY A 614 -3.34 -6.75 0.28
N GLN A 615 -3.56 -5.49 -0.06
CA GLN A 615 -3.41 -4.36 0.87
C GLN A 615 -4.43 -4.36 2.03
N GLY A 616 -5.51 -5.13 1.94
CA GLY A 616 -6.48 -5.31 3.03
C GLY A 616 -5.93 -6.06 4.24
N ARG A 617 -4.82 -6.80 4.07
CA ARG A 617 -4.19 -7.55 5.16
C ARG A 617 -3.57 -6.60 6.19
N VAL A 618 -3.89 -6.82 7.48
CA VAL A 618 -3.24 -6.17 8.60
C VAL A 618 -2.23 -7.14 9.22
N GLY A 619 -0.97 -6.76 9.24
CA GLY A 619 0.10 -7.57 9.82
C GLY A 619 -0.06 -7.75 11.32
N TYR A 620 0.66 -8.73 11.86
CA TYR A 620 0.66 -9.08 13.27
C TYR A 620 1.00 -7.90 14.19
N ASP A 621 2.10 -7.18 13.92
CA ASP A 621 2.54 -6.05 14.74
C ASP A 621 1.50 -4.93 14.74
N ALA A 622 0.92 -4.63 13.57
CA ALA A 622 -0.14 -3.64 13.46
C ALA A 622 -1.42 -4.05 14.20
N ARG A 623 -1.72 -5.35 14.31
CA ARG A 623 -2.85 -5.83 15.12
C ARG A 623 -2.61 -5.63 16.62
N LEU A 624 -1.40 -5.88 17.10
CA LEU A 624 -1.01 -5.61 18.49
C LEU A 624 -1.03 -4.12 18.80
N ASP A 625 -0.55 -3.28 17.89
CA ASP A 625 -0.62 -1.83 18.02
C ASP A 625 -2.07 -1.34 18.13
N GLN A 626 -2.96 -1.83 17.26
CA GLN A 626 -4.39 -1.54 17.34
C GLN A 626 -4.99 -1.97 18.69
N ALA A 627 -4.62 -3.13 19.20
CA ALA A 627 -5.09 -3.62 20.51
C ALA A 627 -4.57 -2.75 21.66
N GLY A 628 -3.31 -2.34 21.61
CA GLY A 628 -2.72 -1.39 22.56
C GLY A 628 -3.47 -0.06 22.58
N ARG A 629 -3.75 0.52 21.40
CA ARG A 629 -4.56 1.75 21.28
C ARG A 629 -5.97 1.56 21.82
N ALA A 630 -6.61 0.41 21.52
CA ALA A 630 -7.93 0.10 22.04
C ALA A 630 -7.94 0.03 23.58
N LEU A 631 -6.90 -0.55 24.20
CA LEU A 631 -6.76 -0.56 25.67
C LEU A 631 -6.59 0.84 26.24
N LEU A 632 -5.83 1.73 25.61
CA LEU A 632 -5.71 3.13 26.01
C LEU A 632 -7.08 3.83 25.99
N HIS A 633 -7.88 3.60 24.96
CA HIS A 633 -9.23 4.15 24.87
C HIS A 633 -10.16 3.56 25.95
N LEU A 634 -10.13 2.24 26.18
CA LEU A 634 -10.90 1.59 27.24
C LEU A 634 -10.49 2.11 28.63
N THR A 635 -9.19 2.37 28.86
CA THR A 635 -8.70 2.99 30.10
C THR A 635 -9.33 4.36 30.30
N ARG A 636 -9.30 5.23 29.27
CA ARG A 636 -9.91 6.56 29.34
C ARG A 636 -11.41 6.49 29.59
N LEU A 637 -12.14 5.56 28.94
CA LEU A 637 -13.57 5.36 29.18
C LEU A 637 -13.86 4.89 30.61
N ALA A 638 -13.01 4.00 31.18
CA ALA A 638 -13.15 3.52 32.55
C ALA A 638 -12.80 4.60 33.60
N GLU A 639 -11.82 5.46 33.34
CA GLU A 639 -11.47 6.60 34.19
C GLU A 639 -12.63 7.60 34.30
N THR A 640 -13.33 7.84 33.19
CA THR A 640 -14.40 8.82 33.07
C THR A 640 -15.82 8.21 33.08
N GLN A 641 -15.97 6.97 33.55
CA GLN A 641 -17.21 6.22 33.52
C GLN A 641 -18.39 6.94 34.21
N HIS A 642 -18.13 7.70 35.27
CA HIS A 642 -19.16 8.46 35.99
C HIS A 642 -19.76 9.61 35.15
N GLU A 643 -18.97 10.19 34.24
CA GLU A 643 -19.43 11.24 33.33
C GLU A 643 -20.05 10.65 32.05
N ARG A 644 -19.62 9.45 31.66
CA ARG A 644 -19.96 8.78 30.41
C ARG A 644 -20.58 7.41 30.64
N ALA A 645 -21.53 7.32 31.56
CA ALA A 645 -22.21 6.07 31.93
C ALA A 645 -22.96 5.39 30.77
N PHE A 646 -23.22 6.12 29.67
CA PHE A 646 -23.84 5.58 28.47
C PHE A 646 -22.94 4.62 27.67
N TYR A 647 -21.63 4.61 27.95
CA TYR A 647 -20.74 3.55 27.50
C TYR A 647 -20.74 2.45 28.55
N ASP A 648 -21.50 1.39 28.31
CA ASP A 648 -21.60 0.25 29.22
C ASP A 648 -20.32 -0.60 29.19
N MET A 649 -19.34 -0.22 30.00
CA MET A 649 -18.06 -0.90 30.11
C MET A 649 -18.16 -2.32 30.69
N PHE A 650 -19.23 -2.62 31.46
CA PHE A 650 -19.41 -3.95 32.04
C PHE A 650 -19.77 -5.00 30.99
N ARG A 651 -20.39 -4.63 29.88
CA ARG A 651 -20.66 -5.55 28.75
C ARG A 651 -19.38 -6.10 28.09
N VAL A 652 -18.28 -5.32 28.13
CA VAL A 652 -17.01 -5.66 27.48
C VAL A 652 -15.99 -6.23 28.48
N ARG A 653 -16.31 -6.31 29.77
CA ARG A 653 -15.45 -6.79 30.85
C ARG A 653 -14.82 -8.15 30.52
N GLN A 654 -15.58 -9.10 30.01
CA GLN A 654 -15.06 -10.43 29.68
C GLN A 654 -13.91 -10.37 28.67
N ALA A 655 -14.05 -9.52 27.62
CA ALA A 655 -12.97 -9.35 26.65
C ALA A 655 -11.71 -8.72 27.29
N ILE A 656 -11.87 -7.84 28.28
CA ILE A 656 -10.76 -7.25 29.01
C ILE A 656 -10.09 -8.31 29.92
N GLN A 657 -10.87 -9.20 30.55
CA GLN A 657 -10.35 -10.31 31.33
C GLN A 657 -9.59 -11.31 30.44
N ASP A 658 -10.12 -11.64 29.26
CA ASP A 658 -9.47 -12.51 28.29
C ASP A 658 -8.12 -11.94 27.84
N ALA A 659 -8.01 -10.60 27.70
CA ALA A 659 -6.78 -9.91 27.30
C ALA A 659 -5.65 -10.01 28.35
N LEU A 660 -5.95 -10.37 29.62
CA LEU A 660 -4.93 -10.68 30.61
C LEU A 660 -4.04 -11.88 30.21
N ALA A 661 -4.55 -12.76 29.35
CA ALA A 661 -3.81 -13.91 28.85
C ALA A 661 -2.71 -13.53 27.85
N THR A 662 -2.83 -12.39 27.17
CA THR A 662 -1.89 -11.91 26.17
C THR A 662 -0.81 -11.04 26.82
N PRO A 663 0.47 -11.44 26.86
CA PRO A 663 1.52 -10.74 27.63
C PRO A 663 1.64 -9.26 27.28
N ALA A 664 1.57 -8.90 26.00
CA ALA A 664 1.66 -7.52 25.55
C ALA A 664 0.48 -6.62 26.00
N LEU A 665 -0.65 -7.20 26.36
CA LEU A 665 -1.87 -6.51 26.77
C LEU A 665 -2.17 -6.62 28.25
N SER A 666 -1.55 -7.55 28.94
CA SER A 666 -1.86 -7.96 30.32
C SER A 666 -1.88 -6.78 31.31
N ALA A 667 -0.82 -5.97 31.33
CA ALA A 667 -0.73 -4.83 32.24
C ALA A 667 -1.81 -3.76 31.96
N GLY A 668 -2.06 -3.45 30.68
CA GLY A 668 -3.11 -2.51 30.28
C GLY A 668 -4.52 -3.03 30.63
N ALA A 669 -4.78 -4.31 30.40
CA ALA A 669 -6.05 -4.96 30.75
C ALA A 669 -6.26 -4.97 32.28
N ALA A 670 -5.21 -5.26 33.08
CA ALA A 670 -5.26 -5.20 34.52
C ALA A 670 -5.64 -3.78 35.00
N ARG A 671 -5.05 -2.73 34.42
CA ARG A 671 -5.39 -1.34 34.75
C ARG A 671 -6.86 -1.04 34.49
N VAL A 672 -7.42 -1.44 33.33
CA VAL A 672 -8.85 -1.22 33.05
C VAL A 672 -9.73 -1.95 34.07
N LEU A 673 -9.41 -3.21 34.42
CA LEU A 673 -10.17 -3.97 35.42
C LEU A 673 -10.05 -3.33 36.81
N GLY A 674 -8.90 -2.77 37.17
CA GLY A 674 -8.70 -1.99 38.40
C GLY A 674 -9.61 -0.76 38.47
N LEU A 675 -9.80 -0.08 37.34
CA LEU A 675 -10.70 1.06 37.22
C LEU A 675 -12.20 0.66 37.29
N LEU A 676 -12.59 -0.49 36.73
CA LEU A 676 -13.94 -1.04 36.86
C LEU A 676 -14.26 -1.47 38.29
N GLY A 677 -13.36 -2.19 38.92
CA GLY A 677 -13.35 -2.54 40.32
C GLY A 677 -14.51 -3.43 40.81
N ASP A 678 -15.30 -4.03 39.91
CA ASP A 678 -16.40 -4.93 40.25
C ASP A 678 -15.89 -6.31 40.76
N PRO A 679 -16.76 -7.15 41.36
CA PRO A 679 -16.32 -8.42 41.99
C PRO A 679 -15.56 -9.33 41.04
N GLU A 680 -16.00 -9.42 39.79
CA GLU A 680 -15.34 -10.29 38.79
C GLU A 680 -13.98 -9.74 38.37
N SER A 681 -13.85 -8.41 38.25
CA SER A 681 -12.57 -7.74 38.03
C SER A 681 -11.59 -7.97 39.16
N GLN A 682 -12.03 -7.82 40.43
CA GLN A 682 -11.19 -8.10 41.60
C GLN A 682 -10.71 -9.54 41.63
N ARG A 683 -11.58 -10.52 41.34
CA ARG A 683 -11.20 -11.96 41.25
C ARG A 683 -10.15 -12.21 40.17
N ALA A 684 -10.35 -11.65 38.98
CA ALA A 684 -9.42 -11.83 37.86
C ALA A 684 -8.04 -11.27 38.21
N LEU A 685 -7.97 -10.10 38.85
CA LEU A 685 -6.73 -9.45 39.26
C LEU A 685 -5.96 -10.24 40.32
N VAL A 686 -6.62 -10.69 41.39
CA VAL A 686 -5.93 -11.52 42.42
C VAL A 686 -5.52 -12.88 41.88
N THR A 687 -6.27 -13.40 40.91
CA THR A 687 -5.90 -14.66 40.23
C THR A 687 -4.61 -14.48 39.45
N LEU A 688 -4.50 -13.42 38.64
CA LEU A 688 -3.29 -13.12 37.86
C LEU A 688 -2.08 -12.83 38.79
N ALA A 689 -2.26 -12.00 39.82
CA ALA A 689 -1.22 -11.70 40.80
C ALA A 689 -0.63 -12.97 41.46
N SER A 690 -1.48 -13.98 41.65
CA SER A 690 -1.13 -15.23 42.30
C SER A 690 -0.46 -16.29 41.38
N GLN A 691 -0.43 -16.07 40.06
CA GLN A 691 0.13 -17.00 39.10
C GLN A 691 1.66 -16.86 38.98
N HIS A 692 2.43 -17.56 39.84
CA HIS A 692 3.90 -17.49 39.87
C HIS A 692 4.58 -17.82 38.53
N ALA A 693 3.93 -18.57 37.65
CA ALA A 693 4.43 -18.85 36.31
C ALA A 693 4.36 -17.66 35.33
N ARG A 694 3.65 -16.61 35.69
CA ARG A 694 3.55 -15.37 34.88
C ARG A 694 4.73 -14.44 35.20
N PRO A 695 5.15 -13.60 34.24
CA PRO A 695 6.19 -12.59 34.46
C PRO A 695 5.90 -11.71 35.68
N LEU A 696 6.93 -11.37 36.45
CA LEU A 696 6.79 -10.58 37.67
C LEU A 696 6.07 -9.24 37.40
N ALA A 697 6.43 -8.55 36.35
CA ALA A 697 5.82 -7.25 35.99
C ALA A 697 4.29 -7.33 35.76
N GLU A 698 3.80 -8.43 35.19
CA GLU A 698 2.35 -8.63 34.99
C GLU A 698 1.64 -8.88 36.33
N ARG A 699 2.27 -9.64 37.22
CA ARG A 699 1.73 -9.93 38.54
C ARG A 699 1.71 -8.67 39.42
N GLN A 700 2.77 -7.86 39.37
CA GLN A 700 2.84 -6.56 40.07
C GLN A 700 1.75 -5.60 39.57
N ALA A 701 1.59 -5.47 38.24
CA ALA A 701 0.53 -4.65 37.63
C ALA A 701 -0.87 -5.12 38.08
N ALA A 702 -1.08 -6.43 38.20
CA ALA A 702 -2.35 -6.96 38.68
C ALA A 702 -2.59 -6.66 40.17
N ALA A 703 -1.58 -6.75 41.03
CA ALA A 703 -1.70 -6.43 42.43
C ALA A 703 -1.98 -4.92 42.65
N GLU A 704 -1.29 -4.06 41.91
CA GLU A 704 -1.53 -2.60 41.92
C GLU A 704 -2.96 -2.26 41.47
N ALA A 705 -3.40 -2.89 40.36
CA ALA A 705 -4.75 -2.70 39.86
C ALA A 705 -5.82 -3.21 40.84
N PHE A 706 -5.55 -4.29 41.54
CA PHE A 706 -6.42 -4.78 42.62
C PHE A 706 -6.52 -3.78 43.77
N ALA A 707 -5.40 -3.26 44.21
CA ALA A 707 -5.41 -2.22 45.24
C ALA A 707 -6.24 -0.99 44.82
N GLN A 708 -6.09 -0.54 43.56
CA GLN A 708 -6.91 0.52 42.97
C GLN A 708 -8.40 0.16 42.97
N ALA A 709 -8.75 -1.08 42.59
CA ALA A 709 -10.14 -1.57 42.58
C ALA A 709 -10.75 -1.51 43.99
N VAL A 710 -10.03 -1.95 45.01
CA VAL A 710 -10.47 -1.92 46.40
C VAL A 710 -10.61 -0.46 46.90
N GLN A 711 -9.69 0.42 46.56
CA GLN A 711 -9.81 1.85 46.90
C GLN A 711 -11.07 2.52 46.30
N ARG A 712 -11.43 2.16 45.03
CA ARG A 712 -12.57 2.77 44.33
C ARG A 712 -13.92 2.21 44.71
N ARG A 713 -14.03 0.91 44.96
CA ARG A 713 -15.29 0.18 45.11
C ARG A 713 -15.41 -0.56 46.44
N GLY A 714 -14.37 -0.54 47.27
CA GLY A 714 -14.28 -1.39 48.45
C GLY A 714 -13.87 -2.85 48.10
N LEU A 715 -13.64 -3.63 49.12
CA LEU A 715 -13.32 -5.05 49.00
C LEU A 715 -14.58 -5.84 48.70
N LEU A 716 -14.64 -6.48 47.52
CA LEU A 716 -15.79 -7.23 46.98
C LEU A 716 -15.51 -8.74 46.84
N LEU A 717 -14.36 -9.21 47.36
CA LEU A 717 -14.05 -10.63 47.45
C LEU A 717 -14.89 -11.31 48.53
N THR A 718 -15.30 -12.56 48.33
CA THR A 718 -15.95 -13.39 49.32
C THR A 718 -14.97 -13.79 50.43
N ARG A 719 -15.50 -14.27 51.58
CA ARG A 719 -14.66 -14.74 52.69
C ARG A 719 -13.72 -15.87 52.29
N ASP A 720 -14.22 -16.80 51.46
CA ASP A 720 -13.42 -17.93 51.01
C ASP A 720 -12.30 -17.47 50.01
N GLU A 721 -12.61 -16.52 49.16
CA GLU A 721 -11.62 -15.92 48.24
C GLU A 721 -10.53 -15.14 49.02
N ILE A 722 -10.90 -14.46 50.09
CA ILE A 722 -9.96 -13.78 50.98
C ILE A 722 -9.08 -14.82 51.72
N ALA A 723 -9.67 -15.85 52.34
CA ALA A 723 -8.95 -16.94 53.00
C ALA A 723 -7.93 -17.60 52.05
N LEU A 724 -8.33 -17.81 50.81
CA LEU A 724 -7.45 -18.34 49.75
C LEU A 724 -6.22 -17.47 49.50
N GLN A 725 -6.33 -16.12 49.61
CA GLN A 725 -5.16 -15.25 49.42
C GLN A 725 -4.17 -15.37 50.58
N TYR A 726 -4.66 -15.48 51.82
CA TYR A 726 -3.79 -15.76 52.97
C TYR A 726 -3.06 -17.12 52.83
N ASP A 727 -3.77 -18.15 52.42
CA ASP A 727 -3.19 -19.48 52.13
C ASP A 727 -2.09 -19.42 51.06
N ARG A 728 -2.33 -18.68 49.97
CA ARG A 728 -1.36 -18.49 48.88
C ARG A 728 -0.12 -17.73 49.37
N TYR A 729 -0.30 -16.69 50.18
CA TYR A 729 0.79 -15.94 50.76
C TYR A 729 1.64 -16.82 51.69
N ASN A 730 1.02 -17.56 52.59
CA ASN A 730 1.71 -18.48 53.51
C ASN A 730 2.53 -19.56 52.76
N ARG A 731 1.99 -20.10 51.67
CA ARG A 731 2.69 -21.09 50.83
C ARG A 731 3.81 -20.44 50.00
N SER A 732 3.76 -19.17 49.72
CA SER A 732 4.77 -18.49 48.91
C SER A 732 6.11 -18.32 49.61
N ALA A 733 6.16 -18.47 50.95
CA ALA A 733 7.42 -18.48 51.69
C ALA A 733 8.39 -19.58 51.24
N ALA A 734 7.86 -20.66 50.60
CA ALA A 734 8.65 -21.77 50.06
C ALA A 734 9.00 -21.58 48.58
N LEU A 735 8.56 -20.48 47.92
CA LEU A 735 8.80 -20.22 46.51
C LEU A 735 9.94 -19.20 46.34
N ASP A 736 9.63 -17.97 45.99
CA ASP A 736 10.58 -16.91 45.73
C ASP A 736 10.15 -15.63 46.44
N PRO A 737 11.10 -14.72 46.81
CA PRO A 737 10.80 -13.45 47.51
C PRO A 737 9.88 -12.54 46.71
N ASP A 738 10.01 -12.52 45.39
CA ASP A 738 9.21 -11.64 44.52
C ASP A 738 7.74 -12.06 44.53
N THR A 739 7.47 -13.38 44.50
CA THR A 739 6.10 -13.92 44.63
C THR A 739 5.50 -13.58 45.98
N GLN A 740 6.29 -13.68 47.07
CA GLN A 740 5.84 -13.32 48.41
C GLN A 740 5.53 -11.83 48.50
N GLN A 741 6.36 -10.96 47.90
CA GLN A 741 6.13 -9.52 47.89
C GLN A 741 4.84 -9.17 47.15
N VAL A 742 4.58 -9.73 45.95
CA VAL A 742 3.36 -9.47 45.21
C VAL A 742 2.11 -9.91 45.98
N LEU A 743 2.15 -11.10 46.58
CA LEU A 743 1.03 -11.59 47.41
C LEU A 743 0.85 -10.78 48.69
N GLY A 744 1.95 -10.29 49.26
CA GLY A 744 1.92 -9.34 50.38
C GLY A 744 1.17 -8.04 50.01
N ALA A 745 1.46 -7.48 48.82
CA ALA A 745 0.75 -6.29 48.32
C ALA A 745 -0.76 -6.55 48.12
N VAL A 746 -1.14 -7.76 47.70
CA VAL A 746 -2.56 -8.16 47.62
C VAL A 746 -3.19 -8.21 49.01
N LEU A 747 -2.51 -8.77 50.04
CA LEU A 747 -3.02 -8.81 51.42
C LEU A 747 -3.12 -7.42 52.02
N ASP A 748 -2.13 -6.55 51.79
CA ASP A 748 -2.17 -5.15 52.25
C ASP A 748 -3.42 -4.44 51.69
N ALA A 749 -3.76 -4.66 50.41
CA ALA A 749 -4.96 -4.10 49.84
C ALA A 749 -6.26 -4.68 50.44
N ILE A 750 -6.28 -5.94 50.81
CA ILE A 750 -7.42 -6.58 51.53
C ILE A 750 -7.60 -5.98 52.93
N GLU A 751 -6.52 -5.72 53.65
CA GLU A 751 -6.55 -5.22 55.01
C GLU A 751 -6.78 -3.71 55.14
N GLN A 752 -6.47 -2.94 54.09
CA GLN A 752 -6.58 -1.46 54.10
C GLN A 752 -7.96 -0.92 54.54
N PRO A 753 -9.10 -1.46 54.11
CA PRO A 753 -10.42 -0.99 54.53
C PRO A 753 -10.65 -1.18 56.06
N SER A 754 -10.10 -2.25 56.62
CA SER A 754 -10.19 -2.53 58.07
C SER A 754 -9.28 -1.62 58.89
N ARG A 755 -8.07 -1.33 58.40
CA ARG A 755 -7.12 -0.40 59.04
C ARG A 755 -7.68 1.01 59.07
N ARG A 756 -8.26 1.54 57.99
CA ARG A 756 -8.91 2.87 57.97
C ARG A 756 -10.07 2.98 58.98
N ARG A 757 -10.93 1.95 59.08
CA ARG A 757 -11.99 1.93 60.07
C ARG A 757 -11.47 1.99 61.50
N LEU A 758 -10.40 1.25 61.80
CA LEU A 758 -9.77 1.23 63.12
C LEU A 758 -9.10 2.58 63.45
N GLU A 759 -8.53 3.24 62.45
CA GLU A 759 -7.97 4.59 62.56
C GLU A 759 -9.07 5.64 62.76
N GLU A 760 -10.18 5.56 62.01
CA GLU A 760 -11.34 6.45 62.14
C GLU A 760 -12.06 6.24 63.49
N GLU A 761 -12.08 5.02 64.02
CA GLU A 761 -12.65 4.68 65.33
C GLU A 761 -11.69 4.93 66.50
N GLY A 762 -10.47 5.46 66.28
CA GLY A 762 -9.50 5.79 67.32
C GLY A 762 -8.88 4.58 68.05
N LEU A 763 -9.04 3.36 67.51
CA LEU A 763 -8.62 2.11 68.14
C LEU A 763 -7.16 1.68 67.84
N THR A 764 -6.39 2.50 67.09
CA THR A 764 -5.00 2.21 66.71
C THR A 764 -3.93 2.83 67.58
N GLN A 765 -4.27 3.53 68.68
CA GLN A 765 -3.28 3.91 69.67
C GLN A 765 -3.09 2.75 70.69
N GLY A 766 -2.21 1.82 70.39
CA GLY A 766 -1.63 0.94 71.39
C GLY A 766 -0.89 1.75 72.42
N PRO A 767 -0.88 1.33 73.70
CA PRO A 767 -0.26 2.09 74.78
C PRO A 767 1.23 2.28 74.45
N ALA A 768 1.68 3.55 74.52
CA ALA A 768 3.09 3.89 74.42
C ALA A 768 3.84 3.13 75.53
N VAL A 769 4.68 2.18 75.18
CA VAL A 769 5.60 1.52 76.11
C VAL A 769 6.56 2.58 76.49
N ALA A 770 6.36 3.10 77.76
CA ALA A 770 7.30 3.98 78.46
C ALA A 770 8.62 3.24 78.66
N GLY A 771 9.65 3.60 77.93
CA GLY A 771 10.99 3.09 78.15
C GLY A 771 11.50 3.44 79.49
N PRO A 772 12.32 2.62 80.16
CA PRO A 772 12.86 2.89 81.47
C PRO A 772 13.77 4.11 81.43
N GLN A 773 13.54 5.06 82.39
CA GLN A 773 14.45 6.14 82.57
C GLN A 773 15.78 5.66 83.21
N PRO A 774 16.94 6.14 82.74
CA PRO A 774 18.20 5.80 83.40
C PRO A 774 18.35 6.63 84.68
N ASN A 775 18.69 5.89 85.76
CA ASN A 775 19.26 6.51 87.02
C ASN A 775 20.68 6.96 86.77
#